data_be5d6835a96f603b283d072efc4b73b8
#
_entry.id   be5d6835a96f603b283d072efc4b73b8
#
_cell.length_a   1.000
_cell.length_b   1.000
_cell.length_c   1.000
_cell.angle_alpha   90.00
_cell.angle_beta   90.00
_cell.angle_gamma   90.00
#
_symmetry.space_group_name_H-M   'P 1'
#
loop_
_entity.id
_entity.type
_entity.pdbx_description
1 polymer ?
#
loop_
_entity_poly.entity_id
_entity_poly.type
_entity_poly.pdbx_seq_one_letter_code
_entity_poly.pdbx_strand_id
1 'polypeptide(L)'
;MSARRLIVCVAAGILLAATALSARETAWKARWIGKQEYRSETNSWLAFKKKVTVAEVPEVMTARIAADSKYWLWINDSLVVFEGGLKRGPAPGDTYYDEVDIAPFLRKGENCISVLVWYFGRNGFSHAGSGLAGLLFEAEAPGLEILSDKTWEATVFGAYSSAGEPEANYRLPESNLRYDARKEIPDWRDPAAKRLGSAMELPVIVGQAPFGKLVKRPIPLWKTSGLLDYPEVRRSGDTLVCALPYNAQITPYLKVKAPAGRTIRLQTDHYKVALARTQCLWAEYVTKDGVQEYESLGWLNGDKMFYILPPDVEVLDVKYRETGYDTEISGTFECDDPFLNEYWRKAVRTLYVCMRDTYMDCPDRERAQWWGDEVNELGMAFYSLSPSSWALAVKGIHELVNWQRVDGVLSSPVPAFNYSAELPSQMLAALGWYGFHAQYFYSGDDSFVPVVYDRMKKYLHEVWRLDENGIPVYRTGDWDWPDADSPVDQLALMPCLYYLALKGELEFARMLGKTGDVAMISSVMERLKDSYNRLYWTGEGYRSPSYRDRTDDRPQAMAVLAGIASEDKYPAIARVLKTTDMASTYMEKYMVEALFVLGEPSAALDRMKRRMATIMDERSSTLYEHWNWTNSSNHAWSGANIILLGQKVCGVAPLTPAFETFSVRPQMGWLRRASTSFETKYGRISVTLSRKTAKSRSAVLEIDVPAGTKAEVVLKNSRTAILESGHHKVEVKI
;
A
#
# COMPACT_ATOMS: atom_id res chain seq x y z
N MET A 1 -44.07 7.88 41.85
CA MET A 1 -42.69 7.69 41.40
C MET A 1 -42.78 7.48 39.91
N SER A 2 -42.28 8.45 39.17
CA SER A 2 -42.68 8.73 37.77
C SER A 2 -41.83 7.95 36.73
N ALA A 3 -42.45 7.73 35.59
CA ALA A 3 -41.91 7.02 34.42
C ALA A 3 -40.51 7.48 33.93
N ARG A 4 -40.00 8.63 34.42
CA ARG A 4 -38.63 9.13 34.11
C ARG A 4 -37.48 8.31 34.73
N ARG A 5 -37.72 7.57 35.85
CA ARG A 5 -36.66 6.73 36.46
C ARG A 5 -36.50 5.35 35.77
N LEU A 6 -37.54 4.88 35.06
CA LEU A 6 -37.49 3.62 34.36
C LEU A 6 -36.73 3.74 33.02
N ILE A 7 -36.82 4.89 32.34
CA ILE A 7 -36.14 5.14 31.06
C ILE A 7 -34.61 5.31 31.25
N VAL A 8 -34.18 5.91 32.38
CA VAL A 8 -32.75 6.06 32.67
C VAL A 8 -32.09 4.73 33.02
N CYS A 9 -32.80 3.80 33.68
CA CYS A 9 -32.25 2.48 33.99
C CYS A 9 -32.18 1.54 32.76
N VAL A 10 -33.10 1.69 31.79
CA VAL A 10 -33.08 0.91 30.54
C VAL A 10 -32.01 1.45 29.58
N ALA A 11 -31.82 2.77 29.50
CA ALA A 11 -30.75 3.37 28.70
C ALA A 11 -29.34 3.05 29.26
N ALA A 12 -29.17 3.05 30.59
CA ALA A 12 -27.91 2.65 31.23
C ALA A 12 -27.63 1.12 31.06
N GLY A 13 -28.67 0.29 31.07
CA GLY A 13 -28.54 -1.15 30.81
C GLY A 13 -28.18 -1.48 29.36
N ILE A 14 -28.68 -0.71 28.40
CA ILE A 14 -28.35 -0.85 26.97
C ILE A 14 -26.95 -0.29 26.65
N LEU A 15 -26.53 0.80 27.29
CA LEU A 15 -25.14 1.31 27.15
C LEU A 15 -24.10 0.37 27.80
N LEU A 16 -24.44 -0.28 28.92
CA LEU A 16 -23.55 -1.29 29.55
C LEU A 16 -23.51 -2.62 28.80
N ALA A 17 -24.57 -2.96 28.03
CA ALA A 17 -24.56 -4.12 27.15
C ALA A 17 -23.82 -3.87 25.83
N ALA A 18 -23.76 -2.62 25.33
CA ALA A 18 -23.01 -2.25 24.13
C ALA A 18 -21.49 -2.17 24.36
N THR A 19 -21.04 -1.89 25.61
CA THR A 19 -19.60 -1.88 25.95
C THR A 19 -19.05 -3.24 26.37
N ALA A 20 -19.90 -4.28 26.50
CA ALA A 20 -19.51 -5.65 26.86
C ALA A 20 -19.42 -6.61 25.66
N LEU A 21 -19.58 -6.12 24.42
CA LEU A 21 -19.16 -6.84 23.20
C LEU A 21 -17.72 -6.47 22.81
N SER A 22 -16.82 -6.37 23.76
CA SER A 22 -15.40 -6.67 23.55
C SER A 22 -15.36 -8.12 23.07
N ALA A 23 -15.02 -8.33 21.81
CA ALA A 23 -14.91 -9.64 21.21
C ALA A 23 -14.09 -10.54 22.17
N ARG A 24 -14.75 -11.52 22.79
CA ARG A 24 -14.02 -12.63 23.39
C ARG A 24 -13.16 -13.18 22.26
N GLU A 25 -11.84 -12.98 22.34
CA GLU A 25 -10.91 -13.72 21.49
C GLU A 25 -11.30 -15.20 21.64
N THR A 26 -11.93 -15.74 20.62
CA THR A 26 -12.36 -17.14 20.63
C THR A 26 -11.07 -17.94 20.67
N ALA A 27 -10.82 -18.60 21.81
CA ALA A 27 -9.62 -19.40 21.99
C ALA A 27 -9.54 -20.44 20.87
N TRP A 28 -8.38 -20.55 20.23
CA TRP A 28 -8.14 -21.53 19.18
C TRP A 28 -8.13 -22.94 19.78
N LYS A 29 -8.92 -23.84 19.22
CA LYS A 29 -8.89 -25.26 19.52
C LYS A 29 -7.86 -26.00 18.68
N ALA A 30 -7.66 -25.53 17.43
CA ALA A 30 -6.69 -26.05 16.47
C ALA A 30 -5.25 -25.92 17.00
N ARG A 31 -4.37 -26.75 16.49
CA ARG A 31 -2.94 -26.74 16.78
C ARG A 31 -2.14 -26.39 15.54
N TRP A 32 -1.07 -25.64 15.71
CA TRP A 32 -0.08 -25.45 14.66
C TRP A 32 0.53 -26.78 14.29
N ILE A 33 0.47 -27.12 13.02
CA ILE A 33 1.05 -28.36 12.46
C ILE A 33 2.13 -28.02 11.45
N GLY A 34 3.16 -28.83 11.39
CA GLY A 34 4.30 -28.64 10.49
C GLY A 34 5.16 -29.88 10.36
N LYS A 35 6.34 -29.76 9.80
CA LYS A 35 7.34 -30.83 9.66
C LYS A 35 8.60 -30.45 10.43
N GLN A 36 9.02 -31.26 11.38
CA GLN A 36 10.13 -30.95 12.29
C GLN A 36 11.48 -30.82 11.58
N GLU A 37 11.70 -31.58 10.51
CA GLU A 37 12.95 -31.63 9.75
C GLU A 37 13.17 -30.37 8.90
N TYR A 38 12.11 -29.57 8.64
CA TYR A 38 12.15 -28.39 7.78
C TYR A 38 11.90 -27.09 8.54
N ARG A 39 12.28 -27.04 9.81
CA ARG A 39 12.02 -25.91 10.69
C ARG A 39 12.66 -24.59 10.24
N SER A 40 13.75 -24.65 9.48
CA SER A 40 14.56 -23.48 9.15
C SER A 40 15.06 -23.43 7.71
N GLU A 41 14.62 -24.34 6.84
CA GLU A 41 15.06 -24.32 5.45
C GLU A 41 14.35 -23.21 4.65
N THR A 42 15.16 -22.39 3.99
CA THR A 42 14.71 -21.34 3.10
C THR A 42 13.92 -21.93 1.94
N ASN A 43 12.81 -21.25 1.56
CA ASN A 43 11.98 -21.59 0.43
C ASN A 43 11.41 -23.01 0.47
N SER A 44 10.89 -23.41 1.63
CA SER A 44 10.28 -24.73 1.82
C SER A 44 8.80 -24.73 1.45
N TRP A 45 8.35 -25.84 0.86
CA TRP A 45 6.95 -26.03 0.46
C TRP A 45 6.38 -27.27 1.13
N LEU A 46 5.27 -27.10 1.85
CA LEU A 46 4.61 -28.17 2.58
C LEU A 46 3.19 -28.36 2.07
N ALA A 47 2.83 -29.59 1.73
CA ALA A 47 1.46 -29.97 1.41
C ALA A 47 0.79 -30.62 2.62
N PHE A 48 -0.39 -30.16 2.96
CA PHE A 48 -1.25 -30.70 3.99
C PHE A 48 -2.56 -31.19 3.39
N LYS A 49 -3.09 -32.28 3.91
CA LYS A 49 -4.34 -32.89 3.45
C LYS A 49 -5.18 -33.38 4.63
N LYS A 50 -6.48 -33.14 4.57
CA LYS A 50 -7.46 -33.65 5.53
C LYS A 50 -8.69 -34.16 4.80
N LYS A 51 -9.10 -35.41 5.09
CA LYS A 51 -10.39 -35.92 4.71
C LYS A 51 -11.40 -35.75 5.84
N VAL A 52 -12.58 -35.26 5.50
CA VAL A 52 -13.66 -35.03 6.43
C VAL A 52 -14.98 -35.56 5.86
N THR A 53 -15.82 -36.12 6.70
CA THR A 53 -17.17 -36.54 6.30
C THR A 53 -18.18 -35.51 6.78
N VAL A 54 -18.92 -34.93 5.84
CA VAL A 54 -19.94 -33.91 6.08
C VAL A 54 -21.32 -34.61 5.98
N ALA A 55 -22.02 -34.66 7.07
CA ALA A 55 -23.36 -35.26 7.09
C ALA A 55 -24.41 -34.37 6.43
N GLU A 56 -24.31 -33.07 6.69
CA GLU A 56 -25.13 -32.01 6.12
C GLU A 56 -24.25 -30.76 5.89
N VAL A 57 -24.34 -30.16 4.70
CA VAL A 57 -23.56 -28.98 4.37
C VAL A 57 -24.15 -27.77 5.12
N PRO A 58 -23.36 -27.08 5.94
CA PRO A 58 -23.84 -25.90 6.65
C PRO A 58 -24.08 -24.73 5.67
N GLU A 59 -24.97 -23.83 6.03
CA GLU A 59 -25.22 -22.61 5.23
C GLU A 59 -23.99 -21.70 5.17
N VAL A 60 -23.27 -21.57 6.28
CA VAL A 60 -22.01 -20.81 6.42
C VAL A 60 -21.05 -21.62 7.30
N MET A 61 -19.80 -21.67 6.91
CA MET A 61 -18.73 -22.30 7.72
C MET A 61 -17.43 -21.50 7.54
N THR A 62 -17.16 -20.61 8.48
CA THR A 62 -15.94 -19.79 8.43
C THR A 62 -14.73 -20.58 8.88
N ALA A 63 -13.78 -20.77 8.00
CA ALA A 63 -12.45 -21.26 8.33
C ALA A 63 -11.54 -20.09 8.74
N ARG A 64 -10.85 -20.23 9.89
CA ARG A 64 -9.76 -19.38 10.34
C ARG A 64 -8.45 -20.07 9.97
N ILE A 65 -7.61 -19.39 9.19
CA ILE A 65 -6.41 -20.00 8.61
C ILE A 65 -5.21 -19.07 8.82
N ALA A 66 -4.14 -19.60 9.38
CA ALA A 66 -2.85 -18.94 9.47
C ALA A 66 -1.73 -19.84 8.96
N ALA A 67 -0.73 -19.25 8.34
CA ALA A 67 0.48 -19.94 7.92
C ALA A 67 1.69 -19.00 8.03
N ASP A 68 2.86 -19.56 8.19
CA ASP A 68 4.09 -18.84 7.88
C ASP A 68 4.69 -19.54 6.65
N SER A 69 4.68 -18.88 5.46
CA SER A 69 4.45 -17.45 5.20
C SER A 69 3.18 -17.21 4.38
N LYS A 70 2.92 -18.02 3.34
CA LYS A 70 1.77 -17.95 2.43
C LYS A 70 1.15 -19.32 2.25
N TYR A 71 -0.13 -19.38 1.84
CA TYR A 71 -0.79 -20.65 1.56
C TYR A 71 -1.74 -20.57 0.36
N TRP A 72 -2.03 -21.73 -0.23
CA TRP A 72 -3.11 -21.96 -1.21
C TRP A 72 -4.03 -23.02 -0.64
N LEU A 73 -5.34 -22.81 -0.75
CA LEU A 73 -6.38 -23.72 -0.24
C LEU A 73 -7.22 -24.27 -1.37
N TRP A 74 -7.36 -25.58 -1.41
CA TRP A 74 -8.33 -26.30 -2.24
C TRP A 74 -9.26 -27.12 -1.39
N ILE A 75 -10.53 -27.19 -1.80
CA ILE A 75 -11.52 -28.11 -1.24
C ILE A 75 -12.13 -28.87 -2.42
N ASN A 76 -12.07 -30.21 -2.36
CA ASN A 76 -12.53 -31.09 -3.44
C ASN A 76 -11.94 -30.72 -4.81
N ASP A 77 -10.65 -30.40 -4.86
CA ASP A 77 -9.89 -29.90 -6.01
C ASP A 77 -10.32 -28.50 -6.54
N SER A 78 -11.34 -27.88 -5.97
CA SER A 78 -11.70 -26.49 -6.27
C SER A 78 -10.79 -25.53 -5.52
N LEU A 79 -10.19 -24.56 -6.21
CA LEU A 79 -9.38 -23.50 -5.61
C LEU A 79 -10.29 -22.55 -4.79
N VAL A 80 -10.05 -22.46 -3.49
CA VAL A 80 -10.79 -21.61 -2.55
C VAL A 80 -10.03 -20.32 -2.25
N VAL A 81 -8.73 -20.42 -1.99
CA VAL A 81 -7.87 -19.27 -1.72
C VAL A 81 -6.63 -19.35 -2.60
N PHE A 82 -6.44 -18.31 -3.40
CA PHE A 82 -5.23 -18.11 -4.17
C PHE A 82 -4.29 -17.17 -3.41
N GLU A 83 -3.18 -17.70 -2.86
CA GLU A 83 -2.22 -16.96 -2.04
C GLU A 83 -2.87 -16.30 -0.79
N GLY A 84 -3.26 -17.12 0.18
CA GLY A 84 -3.66 -16.66 1.51
C GLY A 84 -2.46 -16.31 2.39
N GLY A 85 -2.76 -15.74 3.55
CA GLY A 85 -1.80 -15.20 4.49
C GLY A 85 -1.25 -13.83 4.07
N LEU A 86 -0.99 -12.97 5.04
CA LEU A 86 -0.21 -11.75 4.84
C LEU A 86 1.25 -12.01 5.19
N LYS A 87 2.17 -11.22 4.63
CA LYS A 87 3.53 -11.14 5.12
C LYS A 87 3.49 -10.87 6.61
N ARG A 88 4.25 -11.67 7.37
CA ARG A 88 4.11 -11.74 8.81
C ARG A 88 4.70 -10.51 9.50
N GLY A 89 4.01 -10.03 10.53
CA GLY A 89 4.48 -9.03 11.48
C GLY A 89 3.48 -7.90 11.77
N PRO A 90 2.20 -8.16 12.19
CA PRO A 90 1.32 -7.09 12.68
C PRO A 90 1.91 -6.36 13.89
N ALA A 91 2.74 -7.08 14.67
CA ALA A 91 3.68 -6.59 15.68
C ALA A 91 4.89 -7.53 15.67
N PRO A 92 6.03 -7.16 16.28
CA PRO A 92 7.18 -8.06 16.37
C PRO A 92 6.81 -9.43 16.97
N GLY A 93 6.95 -10.45 16.17
CA GLY A 93 6.61 -11.84 16.58
C GLY A 93 5.20 -12.32 16.29
N ASP A 94 4.24 -11.46 15.99
CA ASP A 94 2.82 -11.82 15.77
C ASP A 94 2.54 -12.27 14.34
N THR A 95 1.39 -12.92 14.11
CA THR A 95 1.00 -13.51 12.82
C THR A 95 -0.43 -13.13 12.47
N TYR A 96 -0.68 -12.82 11.18
CA TYR A 96 -2.04 -12.64 10.67
C TYR A 96 -2.73 -13.98 10.41
N TYR A 97 -4.07 -14.02 10.56
CA TYR A 97 -4.90 -15.12 10.10
C TYR A 97 -6.02 -14.60 9.19
N ASP A 98 -6.42 -15.42 8.23
CA ASP A 98 -7.53 -15.16 7.32
C ASP A 98 -8.83 -15.79 7.83
N GLU A 99 -9.98 -15.21 7.47
CA GLU A 99 -11.30 -15.81 7.62
C GLU A 99 -11.90 -16.04 6.23
N VAL A 100 -12.32 -17.27 5.96
CA VAL A 100 -12.84 -17.69 4.65
C VAL A 100 -14.09 -18.56 4.85
N ASP A 101 -15.20 -18.23 4.19
CA ASP A 101 -16.36 -19.12 4.16
C ASP A 101 -16.08 -20.30 3.22
N ILE A 102 -16.01 -21.50 3.79
CA ILE A 102 -15.74 -22.73 3.05
C ILE A 102 -17.01 -23.54 2.73
N ALA A 103 -18.16 -23.17 3.26
CA ALA A 103 -19.42 -23.92 3.05
C ALA A 103 -19.76 -24.13 1.56
N PRO A 104 -19.58 -23.12 0.66
CA PRO A 104 -19.89 -23.29 -0.77
C PRO A 104 -19.08 -24.38 -1.49
N PHE A 105 -17.95 -24.81 -0.91
CA PHE A 105 -17.04 -25.80 -1.50
C PHE A 105 -17.22 -27.20 -0.91
N LEU A 106 -18.01 -27.32 0.18
CA LEU A 106 -18.32 -28.59 0.83
C LEU A 106 -19.46 -29.30 0.10
N ARG A 107 -19.46 -30.63 0.21
CA ARG A 107 -20.54 -31.51 -0.27
C ARG A 107 -20.90 -32.51 0.81
N LYS A 108 -22.13 -33.05 0.77
CA LYS A 108 -22.53 -34.18 1.62
C LYS A 108 -21.65 -35.39 1.31
N GLY A 109 -21.17 -36.06 2.34
CA GLY A 109 -20.28 -37.20 2.24
C GLY A 109 -18.81 -36.83 2.44
N GLU A 110 -17.90 -37.55 1.80
CA GLU A 110 -16.47 -37.33 1.93
C GLU A 110 -16.01 -36.04 1.19
N ASN A 111 -15.25 -35.20 1.89
CA ASN A 111 -14.60 -34.00 1.38
C ASN A 111 -13.10 -34.09 1.63
N CYS A 112 -12.33 -33.43 0.78
CA CYS A 112 -10.89 -33.31 0.90
C CYS A 112 -10.49 -31.85 0.98
N ILE A 113 -9.80 -31.47 2.06
CA ILE A 113 -9.19 -30.16 2.25
C ILE A 113 -7.69 -30.30 1.99
N SER A 114 -7.16 -29.55 1.06
CA SER A 114 -5.75 -29.58 0.67
C SER A 114 -5.17 -28.18 0.80
N VAL A 115 -4.05 -28.03 1.53
CA VAL A 115 -3.37 -26.76 1.75
C VAL A 115 -1.92 -26.89 1.34
N LEU A 116 -1.46 -26.00 0.48
CA LEU A 116 -0.04 -25.87 0.14
C LEU A 116 0.51 -24.63 0.85
N VAL A 117 1.50 -24.79 1.71
CA VAL A 117 2.14 -23.70 2.44
C VAL A 117 3.50 -23.42 1.83
N TRP A 118 3.76 -22.17 1.50
CA TRP A 118 5.07 -21.66 1.11
C TRP A 118 5.70 -20.94 2.30
N TYR A 119 6.71 -21.56 2.88
CA TYR A 119 7.53 -20.98 3.94
C TYR A 119 8.76 -20.30 3.33
N PHE A 120 8.88 -18.99 3.52
CA PHE A 120 10.01 -18.24 2.97
C PHE A 120 11.34 -18.62 3.63
N GLY A 121 11.32 -18.88 4.95
CA GLY A 121 12.49 -19.31 5.71
C GLY A 121 13.56 -18.25 5.85
N ARG A 122 13.25 -17.00 5.49
CA ARG A 122 14.12 -15.83 5.65
C ARG A 122 13.28 -14.59 5.92
N ASN A 123 13.92 -13.58 6.51
CA ASN A 123 13.35 -12.25 6.65
C ASN A 123 13.56 -11.45 5.36
N GLY A 124 12.81 -10.37 5.22
CA GLY A 124 12.97 -9.38 4.17
C GLY A 124 12.65 -7.99 4.72
N PHE A 125 12.55 -7.00 3.83
CA PHE A 125 12.14 -5.65 4.20
C PHE A 125 10.62 -5.52 4.39
N SER A 126 9.87 -6.62 4.24
CA SER A 126 8.41 -6.66 4.36
C SER A 126 7.89 -7.87 5.15
N HIS A 127 8.77 -8.66 5.78
CA HIS A 127 8.41 -9.90 6.44
C HIS A 127 9.32 -10.22 7.62
N ALA A 128 8.72 -10.62 8.73
CA ALA A 128 9.39 -11.13 9.91
C ALA A 128 9.03 -12.60 10.13
N GLY A 129 9.84 -13.53 9.63
CA GLY A 129 9.63 -14.97 9.74
C GLY A 129 9.56 -15.45 11.19
N SER A 130 8.73 -16.47 11.48
CA SER A 130 8.67 -17.10 12.80
C SER A 130 9.86 -18.03 13.10
N GLY A 131 10.59 -18.41 12.08
CA GLY A 131 11.63 -19.46 12.14
C GLY A 131 11.09 -20.87 11.98
N LEU A 132 9.77 -21.05 11.76
CA LEU A 132 9.11 -22.34 11.59
C LEU A 132 8.08 -22.33 10.46
N ALA A 133 8.15 -23.31 9.56
CA ALA A 133 7.07 -23.60 8.66
C ALA A 133 5.86 -24.18 9.42
N GLY A 134 4.68 -23.62 9.24
CA GLY A 134 3.50 -24.11 9.94
C GLY A 134 2.18 -23.70 9.30
N LEU A 135 1.15 -24.51 9.59
CA LEU A 135 -0.25 -24.28 9.25
C LEU A 135 -1.10 -24.36 10.50
N LEU A 136 -2.01 -23.43 10.66
CA LEU A 136 -3.12 -23.47 11.61
C LEU A 136 -4.43 -23.36 10.84
N PHE A 137 -5.33 -24.30 11.04
CA PHE A 137 -6.63 -24.35 10.37
C PHE A 137 -7.73 -24.72 11.36
N GLU A 138 -8.77 -23.91 11.44
CA GLU A 138 -9.92 -24.16 12.29
C GLU A 138 -11.20 -23.72 11.59
N ALA A 139 -12.17 -24.62 11.48
CA ALA A 139 -13.49 -24.29 11.00
C ALA A 139 -14.54 -25.07 11.80
N GLU A 140 -15.60 -24.38 12.23
CA GLU A 140 -16.67 -24.97 13.06
C GLU A 140 -18.05 -24.60 12.51
N ALA A 141 -18.93 -25.60 12.51
CA ALA A 141 -20.37 -25.46 12.31
C ALA A 141 -21.12 -26.49 13.21
N PRO A 142 -22.41 -26.33 13.46
CA PRO A 142 -23.16 -27.30 14.26
C PRO A 142 -22.98 -28.74 13.75
N GLY A 143 -22.39 -29.59 14.59
CA GLY A 143 -22.11 -30.98 14.26
C GLY A 143 -20.94 -31.25 13.31
N LEU A 144 -20.16 -30.24 12.94
CA LEU A 144 -18.98 -30.36 12.10
C LEU A 144 -17.85 -29.50 12.63
N GLU A 145 -16.72 -30.12 12.95
CA GLU A 145 -15.50 -29.46 13.41
C GLU A 145 -14.32 -29.94 12.59
N ILE A 146 -13.53 -29.00 12.07
CA ILE A 146 -12.35 -29.28 11.27
C ILE A 146 -11.19 -28.51 11.87
N LEU A 147 -10.30 -29.21 12.57
CA LEU A 147 -9.17 -28.62 13.29
C LEU A 147 -7.86 -29.17 12.73
N SER A 148 -6.85 -28.32 12.62
CA SER A 148 -5.49 -28.79 12.38
C SER A 148 -4.96 -29.49 13.62
N ASP A 149 -4.60 -30.76 13.44
CA ASP A 149 -4.11 -31.67 14.47
C ASP A 149 -3.29 -32.81 13.84
N LYS A 150 -2.94 -33.83 14.65
CA LYS A 150 -2.19 -35.01 14.21
C LYS A 150 -2.97 -35.92 13.23
N THR A 151 -4.23 -35.69 12.96
CA THR A 151 -5.03 -36.48 12.02
C THR A 151 -4.97 -35.97 10.59
N TRP A 152 -4.30 -34.85 10.36
CA TRP A 152 -3.94 -34.40 9.02
C TRP A 152 -2.80 -35.25 8.47
N GLU A 153 -2.62 -35.17 7.16
CA GLU A 153 -1.49 -35.70 6.45
C GLU A 153 -0.59 -34.54 5.98
N ALA A 154 0.71 -34.69 6.07
CA ALA A 154 1.67 -33.64 5.66
C ALA A 154 2.88 -34.23 4.94
N THR A 155 3.38 -33.54 3.94
CA THR A 155 4.63 -33.90 3.25
C THR A 155 5.34 -32.66 2.75
N VAL A 156 6.65 -32.78 2.49
CA VAL A 156 7.40 -31.79 1.72
C VAL A 156 7.01 -31.92 0.26
N PHE A 157 6.59 -30.80 -0.33
CA PHE A 157 6.26 -30.75 -1.75
C PHE A 157 7.55 -30.50 -2.56
N GLY A 158 8.32 -31.53 -2.73
CA GLY A 158 9.68 -31.48 -3.30
C GLY A 158 9.78 -31.06 -4.77
N ALA A 159 8.65 -30.80 -5.44
CA ALA A 159 8.65 -30.22 -6.77
C ALA A 159 9.12 -28.74 -6.73
N TYR A 160 8.86 -28.02 -5.66
CA TYR A 160 9.34 -26.65 -5.46
C TYR A 160 10.73 -26.63 -4.82
N SER A 161 11.57 -25.74 -5.31
CA SER A 161 12.90 -25.43 -4.76
C SER A 161 13.30 -24.01 -5.18
N SER A 162 14.44 -23.53 -4.70
CA SER A 162 15.02 -22.29 -5.22
C SER A 162 15.53 -22.47 -6.64
N ALA A 163 15.27 -21.51 -7.52
CA ALA A 163 15.89 -21.45 -8.84
C ALA A 163 17.39 -21.18 -8.71
N GLY A 164 18.12 -21.39 -9.81
CA GLY A 164 19.56 -21.13 -9.88
C GLY A 164 19.90 -19.63 -9.80
N GLU A 165 21.16 -19.34 -10.11
CA GLU A 165 21.67 -17.98 -10.14
C GLU A 165 21.06 -17.16 -11.30
N PRO A 166 20.87 -15.86 -11.12
CA PRO A 166 21.17 -15.07 -9.91
C PRO A 166 20.06 -15.19 -8.85
N GLU A 167 20.43 -15.14 -7.58
CA GLU A 167 19.49 -15.15 -6.45
C GLU A 167 18.56 -13.92 -6.45
N ALA A 168 17.42 -14.04 -5.77
CA ALA A 168 16.56 -12.92 -5.48
C ALA A 168 17.28 -11.86 -4.62
N ASN A 169 16.90 -10.59 -4.77
CA ASN A 169 17.42 -9.52 -3.95
C ASN A 169 17.26 -9.85 -2.45
N TYR A 170 18.29 -9.59 -1.65
CA TYR A 170 18.29 -9.88 -0.20
C TYR A 170 17.20 -9.12 0.58
N ARG A 171 16.62 -8.08 -0.01
CA ARG A 171 15.52 -7.31 0.57
C ARG A 171 14.18 -8.03 0.46
N LEU A 172 14.03 -8.92 -0.52
CA LEU A 172 12.83 -9.74 -0.70
C LEU A 172 12.84 -10.94 0.27
N PRO A 173 11.73 -11.22 0.96
CA PRO A 173 11.60 -12.47 1.71
C PRO A 173 11.34 -13.66 0.78
N GLU A 174 10.80 -13.43 -0.41
CA GLU A 174 10.55 -14.45 -1.42
C GLU A 174 11.85 -14.87 -2.12
N SER A 175 11.98 -16.15 -2.45
CA SER A 175 13.03 -16.69 -3.29
C SER A 175 12.56 -16.84 -4.73
N ASN A 176 13.48 -16.86 -5.67
CA ASN A 176 13.21 -17.31 -7.03
C ASN A 176 12.75 -18.77 -7.03
N LEU A 177 11.69 -19.08 -7.74
CA LEU A 177 11.06 -20.40 -7.71
C LEU A 177 11.53 -21.28 -8.86
N ARG A 178 11.86 -22.53 -8.53
CA ARG A 178 11.96 -23.64 -9.50
C ARG A 178 10.88 -24.65 -9.19
N TYR A 179 10.11 -25.05 -10.21
CA TYR A 179 9.19 -26.18 -10.15
C TYR A 179 9.69 -27.30 -11.03
N ASP A 180 10.00 -28.47 -10.46
CA ASP A 180 10.43 -29.66 -11.18
C ASP A 180 9.24 -30.64 -11.30
N ALA A 181 8.62 -30.67 -12.47
CA ALA A 181 7.43 -31.49 -12.75
C ALA A 181 7.68 -33.01 -12.60
N ARG A 182 8.93 -33.45 -12.63
CA ARG A 182 9.30 -34.85 -12.42
C ARG A 182 9.15 -35.31 -10.97
N LYS A 183 9.10 -34.31 -10.03
CA LYS A 183 8.96 -34.52 -8.59
C LYS A 183 7.56 -34.17 -8.08
N GLU A 184 6.65 -33.87 -8.99
CA GLU A 184 5.25 -33.59 -8.65
C GLU A 184 4.64 -34.78 -7.89
N ILE A 185 3.81 -34.49 -6.89
CA ILE A 185 3.02 -35.48 -6.19
C ILE A 185 1.70 -35.61 -6.96
N PRO A 186 1.47 -36.72 -7.70
CA PRO A 186 0.23 -36.91 -8.45
C PRO A 186 -0.97 -36.89 -7.51
N ASP A 187 -2.07 -36.34 -7.97
CA ASP A 187 -3.40 -36.41 -7.35
C ASP A 187 -3.44 -36.03 -5.85
N TRP A 188 -2.47 -35.20 -5.40
CA TRP A 188 -2.38 -34.84 -3.98
C TRP A 188 -3.62 -34.07 -3.48
N ARG A 189 -4.36 -33.41 -4.39
CA ARG A 189 -5.64 -32.74 -4.11
C ARG A 189 -6.86 -33.61 -4.36
N ASP A 190 -6.68 -34.76 -5.05
CA ASP A 190 -7.82 -35.64 -5.38
C ASP A 190 -8.45 -36.22 -4.12
N PRO A 191 -9.77 -36.03 -3.92
CA PRO A 191 -10.50 -36.66 -2.83
C PRO A 191 -10.42 -38.19 -2.83
N ALA A 192 -10.31 -38.83 -3.99
CA ALA A 192 -10.22 -40.27 -4.15
C ALA A 192 -8.82 -40.84 -3.80
N ALA A 193 -7.77 -40.02 -3.86
CA ALA A 193 -6.42 -40.44 -3.51
C ALA A 193 -6.35 -40.80 -2.00
N LYS A 194 -5.94 -42.03 -1.70
CA LYS A 194 -5.95 -42.54 -0.33
C LYS A 194 -4.89 -41.90 0.58
N ARG A 195 -3.77 -41.44 0.00
CA ARG A 195 -2.66 -40.80 0.73
C ARG A 195 -1.92 -39.81 -0.17
N LEU A 196 -1.17 -38.87 0.41
CA LEU A 196 -0.23 -37.98 -0.26
C LEU A 196 1.05 -38.69 -0.75
N GLY A 197 0.94 -39.91 -1.34
CA GLY A 197 2.11 -40.66 -1.79
C GLY A 197 2.86 -41.40 -0.67
N SER A 198 3.98 -42.03 -1.00
CA SER A 198 4.77 -42.86 -0.07
C SER A 198 5.59 -42.07 0.96
N ALA A 199 5.70 -40.76 0.80
CA ALA A 199 6.49 -39.87 1.69
C ALA A 199 5.67 -39.26 2.83
N MET A 200 4.51 -39.83 3.13
CA MET A 200 3.60 -39.24 4.11
C MET A 200 3.96 -39.59 5.54
N GLU A 201 4.07 -38.55 6.32
CA GLU A 201 4.19 -38.63 7.77
C GLU A 201 3.06 -37.82 8.44
N LEU A 202 2.74 -38.17 9.68
CA LEU A 202 1.86 -37.33 10.48
C LEU A 202 2.55 -35.99 10.76
N PRO A 203 1.82 -34.85 10.71
CA PRO A 203 2.42 -33.57 11.01
C PRO A 203 2.87 -33.53 12.47
N VAL A 204 3.93 -32.79 12.72
CA VAL A 204 4.37 -32.48 14.07
C VAL A 204 3.53 -31.34 14.62
N ILE A 205 3.06 -31.43 15.86
CA ILE A 205 2.50 -30.27 16.53
C ILE A 205 3.64 -29.35 16.92
N VAL A 206 3.61 -28.11 16.41
CA VAL A 206 4.51 -27.03 16.78
C VAL A 206 3.82 -26.11 17.79
N GLY A 207 4.57 -25.59 18.73
CA GLY A 207 4.00 -24.71 19.76
C GLY A 207 3.57 -23.36 19.21
N GLN A 208 2.64 -22.70 19.90
CA GLN A 208 2.16 -21.35 19.54
C GLN A 208 3.28 -20.28 19.61
N ALA A 209 4.23 -20.44 20.52
CA ALA A 209 5.22 -19.39 20.83
C ALA A 209 5.97 -18.79 19.64
N PRO A 210 6.40 -19.56 18.61
CA PRO A 210 7.10 -18.97 17.46
C PRO A 210 6.21 -18.06 16.59
N PHE A 211 4.89 -18.26 16.64
CA PHE A 211 3.92 -17.54 15.79
C PHE A 211 3.29 -16.34 16.49
N GLY A 212 3.55 -16.16 17.78
CA GLY A 212 3.07 -15.04 18.56
C GLY A 212 1.55 -14.97 18.69
N LYS A 213 1.02 -13.76 18.84
CA LYS A 213 -0.41 -13.49 18.85
C LYS A 213 -0.97 -13.59 17.42
N LEU A 214 -2.19 -14.14 17.33
CA LEU A 214 -2.91 -14.20 16.05
C LEU A 214 -3.81 -12.97 15.89
N VAL A 215 -3.60 -12.24 14.81
CA VAL A 215 -4.32 -11.01 14.47
C VAL A 215 -5.14 -11.26 13.22
N LYS A 216 -6.43 -10.91 13.26
CA LYS A 216 -7.28 -11.03 12.06
C LYS A 216 -6.74 -10.15 10.94
N ARG A 217 -6.70 -10.68 9.72
CA ARG A 217 -6.38 -9.93 8.50
C ARG A 217 -7.30 -8.72 8.37
N PRO A 218 -6.77 -7.47 8.32
CA PRO A 218 -7.59 -6.26 8.26
C PRO A 218 -7.92 -5.81 6.83
N ILE A 219 -7.36 -6.47 5.81
CA ILE A 219 -7.51 -6.14 4.40
C ILE A 219 -8.14 -7.32 3.63
N PRO A 220 -8.79 -7.10 2.48
CA PRO A 220 -9.41 -8.18 1.71
C PRO A 220 -8.39 -9.23 1.24
N LEU A 221 -8.87 -10.42 0.87
CA LEU A 221 -8.10 -11.39 0.09
C LEU A 221 -7.77 -10.78 -1.29
N TRP A 222 -6.77 -11.36 -1.96
CA TRP A 222 -6.33 -10.83 -3.26
C TRP A 222 -7.40 -11.01 -4.33
N LYS A 223 -7.58 -9.98 -5.15
CA LYS A 223 -8.32 -10.07 -6.40
C LYS A 223 -7.52 -10.93 -7.38
N THR A 224 -8.18 -11.87 -8.04
CA THR A 224 -7.57 -12.71 -9.06
C THR A 224 -8.49 -12.83 -10.27
N SER A 225 -7.93 -12.76 -11.47
CA SER A 225 -8.65 -13.09 -12.70
C SER A 225 -8.71 -14.61 -12.93
N GLY A 226 -9.46 -15.06 -13.93
CA GLY A 226 -9.19 -16.31 -14.59
C GLY A 226 -7.85 -16.25 -15.36
N LEU A 227 -7.49 -17.35 -16.06
CA LEU A 227 -6.38 -17.29 -17.01
C LEU A 227 -6.80 -16.46 -18.23
N LEU A 228 -5.97 -15.45 -18.56
CA LEU A 228 -6.16 -14.50 -19.64
C LEU A 228 -5.16 -14.73 -20.76
N ASP A 229 -5.58 -14.48 -21.99
CA ASP A 229 -4.69 -14.50 -23.15
C ASP A 229 -3.85 -13.21 -23.21
N TYR A 230 -2.59 -13.32 -23.62
CA TYR A 230 -1.77 -12.14 -23.89
C TYR A 230 -2.27 -11.41 -25.13
N PRO A 231 -2.38 -10.06 -25.12
CA PRO A 231 -2.77 -9.29 -26.32
C PRO A 231 -1.88 -9.53 -27.54
N GLU A 232 -0.60 -9.77 -27.32
CA GLU A 232 0.37 -10.07 -28.37
C GLU A 232 1.39 -11.10 -27.87
N VAL A 233 1.65 -12.12 -28.68
CA VAL A 233 2.70 -13.12 -28.47
C VAL A 233 3.56 -13.18 -29.72
N ARG A 234 4.86 -12.93 -29.57
CA ARG A 234 5.84 -13.05 -30.67
C ARG A 234 7.03 -13.88 -30.24
N ARG A 235 7.62 -14.60 -31.17
CA ARG A 235 8.85 -15.34 -30.93
C ARG A 235 10.07 -14.53 -31.38
N SER A 236 11.10 -14.48 -30.53
CA SER A 236 12.39 -13.87 -30.82
C SER A 236 13.50 -14.83 -30.37
N GLY A 237 14.04 -15.58 -31.34
CA GLY A 237 15.02 -16.66 -31.05
C GLY A 237 14.42 -17.77 -30.19
N ASP A 238 15.02 -17.99 -29.03
CA ASP A 238 14.56 -18.93 -28.00
C ASP A 238 13.47 -18.41 -27.08
N THR A 239 13.09 -17.13 -27.22
CA THR A 239 12.20 -16.46 -26.28
C THR A 239 10.84 -16.15 -26.90
N LEU A 240 9.75 -16.51 -26.18
CA LEU A 240 8.45 -15.92 -26.42
C LEU A 240 8.35 -14.61 -25.63
N VAL A 241 8.03 -13.55 -26.35
CA VAL A 241 7.76 -12.21 -25.81
C VAL A 241 6.26 -12.00 -25.82
N CYS A 242 5.67 -11.95 -24.65
CA CYS A 242 4.23 -11.82 -24.45
C CYS A 242 3.93 -10.44 -23.86
N ALA A 243 3.23 -9.58 -24.61
CA ALA A 243 2.83 -8.27 -24.14
C ALA A 243 1.69 -8.38 -23.12
N LEU A 244 1.74 -7.59 -22.06
CA LEU A 244 0.61 -7.35 -21.17
C LEU A 244 -0.10 -6.05 -21.59
N PRO A 245 -1.38 -5.87 -21.26
CA PRO A 245 -2.08 -4.63 -21.60
C PRO A 245 -1.51 -3.41 -20.86
N TYR A 246 -0.88 -3.66 -19.74
CA TYR A 246 -0.21 -2.71 -18.84
C TYR A 246 0.64 -3.46 -17.84
N ASN A 247 1.48 -2.76 -17.07
CA ASN A 247 2.19 -3.38 -15.95
C ASN A 247 1.19 -3.92 -14.93
N ALA A 248 1.29 -5.21 -14.64
CA ALA A 248 0.41 -5.93 -13.73
C ALA A 248 1.20 -6.91 -12.86
N GLN A 249 0.66 -7.20 -11.69
CA GLN A 249 1.09 -8.35 -10.89
C GLN A 249 0.44 -9.60 -11.48
N ILE A 250 1.25 -10.55 -11.93
CA ILE A 250 0.77 -11.73 -12.65
C ILE A 250 1.39 -13.03 -12.14
N THR A 251 0.67 -14.13 -12.30
CA THR A 251 1.23 -15.49 -12.30
C THR A 251 1.22 -16.04 -13.72
N PRO A 252 2.39 -16.35 -14.30
CA PRO A 252 2.48 -16.85 -15.66
C PRO A 252 2.06 -18.34 -15.74
N TYR A 253 1.32 -18.68 -16.79
CA TYR A 253 0.90 -20.02 -17.14
C TYR A 253 1.52 -20.45 -18.47
N LEU A 254 1.87 -21.73 -18.57
CA LEU A 254 2.32 -22.35 -19.80
C LEU A 254 1.71 -23.76 -19.97
N LYS A 255 1.46 -24.13 -21.24
CA LYS A 255 1.17 -25.50 -21.65
C LYS A 255 2.16 -25.87 -22.75
N VAL A 256 2.91 -26.94 -22.53
CA VAL A 256 4.00 -27.34 -23.44
C VAL A 256 4.00 -28.85 -23.66
N LYS A 257 4.63 -29.25 -24.78
CA LYS A 257 5.04 -30.63 -25.00
C LYS A 257 6.57 -30.67 -25.06
N ALA A 258 7.19 -31.46 -24.22
CA ALA A 258 8.64 -31.49 -24.08
C ALA A 258 9.15 -32.84 -23.60
N PRO A 259 10.43 -33.18 -23.86
CA PRO A 259 11.15 -34.23 -23.12
C PRO A 259 11.36 -33.83 -21.67
N ALA A 260 11.54 -34.80 -20.78
CA ALA A 260 11.86 -34.54 -19.38
C ALA A 260 13.19 -33.82 -19.21
N GLY A 261 13.25 -32.96 -18.17
CA GLY A 261 14.47 -32.28 -17.72
C GLY A 261 14.84 -31.03 -18.51
N ARG A 262 13.94 -30.48 -19.33
CA ARG A 262 14.14 -29.16 -19.96
C ARG A 262 13.79 -28.07 -18.99
N THR A 263 14.64 -27.05 -18.88
CA THR A 263 14.40 -25.89 -18.01
C THR A 263 13.89 -24.72 -18.83
N ILE A 264 12.67 -24.30 -18.57
CA ILE A 264 12.03 -23.10 -19.12
C ILE A 264 12.16 -22.00 -18.09
N ARG A 265 12.74 -20.84 -18.47
CA ARG A 265 12.86 -19.69 -17.60
C ARG A 265 11.69 -18.73 -17.84
N LEU A 266 11.12 -18.23 -16.74
CA LEU A 266 9.98 -17.33 -16.68
C LEU A 266 10.42 -16.05 -16.02
N GLN A 267 10.38 -14.91 -16.73
CA GLN A 267 10.77 -13.60 -16.22
C GLN A 267 10.02 -12.47 -16.92
N THR A 268 9.98 -11.28 -16.32
CA THR A 268 9.40 -10.10 -16.95
C THR A 268 10.49 -9.16 -17.50
N ASP A 269 10.09 -8.09 -18.19
CA ASP A 269 10.97 -7.02 -18.63
C ASP A 269 11.54 -6.19 -17.46
N HIS A 270 10.92 -6.28 -16.28
CA HIS A 270 11.40 -5.66 -15.02
C HIS A 270 12.42 -6.53 -14.26
N TYR A 271 12.81 -7.68 -14.80
CA TYR A 271 13.77 -8.59 -14.17
C TYR A 271 15.13 -7.94 -13.84
N LYS A 272 15.60 -7.03 -14.71
CA LYS A 272 16.81 -6.23 -14.46
C LYS A 272 16.45 -4.77 -14.38
N VAL A 273 16.53 -4.21 -13.20
CA VAL A 273 16.47 -2.76 -13.02
C VAL A 273 17.81 -2.14 -13.44
N ALA A 274 17.79 -0.92 -13.93
CA ALA A 274 18.91 -0.25 -14.62
C ALA A 274 20.26 -0.23 -13.88
N LEU A 275 20.29 -0.34 -12.56
CA LEU A 275 21.52 -0.49 -11.78
C LEU A 275 21.72 -1.94 -11.36
N ALA A 276 22.64 -2.59 -11.99
CA ALA A 276 23.01 -4.00 -12.01
C ALA A 276 23.09 -4.80 -10.68
N ARG A 277 22.73 -4.23 -9.53
CA ARG A 277 22.82 -4.86 -8.21
C ARG A 277 21.48 -5.31 -7.63
N THR A 278 20.38 -4.93 -8.28
CA THR A 278 19.03 -5.25 -7.79
C THR A 278 18.32 -6.09 -8.82
N GLN A 279 17.93 -7.30 -8.45
CA GLN A 279 17.26 -8.23 -9.34
C GLN A 279 15.86 -8.49 -8.83
N CYS A 280 14.90 -8.41 -9.75
CA CYS A 280 13.52 -8.82 -9.51
C CYS A 280 13.40 -10.34 -9.43
N LEU A 281 12.25 -10.82 -9.00
CA LEU A 281 11.95 -12.25 -9.00
C LEU A 281 11.81 -12.82 -10.42
N TRP A 282 12.14 -14.09 -10.55
CA TRP A 282 11.97 -14.90 -11.73
C TRP A 282 11.71 -16.37 -11.34
N ALA A 283 11.26 -17.19 -12.28
CA ALA A 283 10.95 -18.58 -12.00
C ALA A 283 11.49 -19.52 -13.08
N GLU A 284 11.60 -20.81 -12.74
CA GLU A 284 11.94 -21.89 -13.64
C GLU A 284 10.91 -23.01 -13.58
N TYR A 285 10.62 -23.57 -14.73
CA TYR A 285 9.85 -24.81 -14.87
C TYR A 285 10.73 -25.90 -15.49
N VAL A 286 10.90 -27.01 -14.78
CA VAL A 286 11.62 -28.19 -15.29
C VAL A 286 10.61 -29.23 -15.74
N THR A 287 10.65 -29.60 -17.02
CA THR A 287 9.66 -30.45 -17.67
C THR A 287 9.73 -31.94 -17.26
N LYS A 288 8.59 -32.63 -17.26
CA LYS A 288 8.45 -34.08 -17.37
C LYS A 288 8.24 -34.48 -18.85
N ASP A 289 8.13 -35.74 -19.17
CA ASP A 289 7.87 -36.17 -20.56
C ASP A 289 6.42 -35.87 -20.98
N GLY A 290 6.27 -35.43 -22.23
CA GLY A 290 4.99 -35.29 -22.89
C GLY A 290 4.31 -33.93 -22.70
N VAL A 291 2.98 -33.92 -22.85
CA VAL A 291 2.16 -32.71 -22.69
C VAL A 291 1.96 -32.43 -21.21
N GLN A 292 2.19 -31.19 -20.82
CA GLN A 292 2.13 -30.75 -19.44
C GLN A 292 1.77 -29.25 -19.33
N GLU A 293 1.23 -28.86 -18.20
CA GLU A 293 0.88 -27.46 -17.94
C GLU A 293 1.31 -27.05 -16.53
N TYR A 294 1.60 -25.78 -16.36
CA TYR A 294 2.07 -25.20 -15.10
C TYR A 294 1.67 -23.73 -14.98
N GLU A 295 1.21 -23.35 -13.81
CA GLU A 295 1.06 -21.95 -13.41
C GLU A 295 2.02 -21.67 -12.24
N SER A 296 2.87 -20.63 -12.36
CA SER A 296 3.75 -20.23 -11.26
C SER A 296 2.94 -19.63 -10.13
N LEU A 297 3.17 -20.09 -8.90
CA LEU A 297 2.45 -19.55 -7.73
C LEU A 297 3.09 -18.27 -7.16
N GLY A 298 4.36 -18.00 -7.50
CA GLY A 298 5.02 -16.73 -7.17
C GLY A 298 4.67 -15.66 -8.22
N TRP A 299 4.06 -14.56 -7.78
CA TRP A 299 3.72 -13.47 -8.69
C TRP A 299 4.94 -12.65 -9.13
N LEU A 300 4.89 -12.22 -10.37
CA LEU A 300 5.86 -11.32 -11.02
C LEU A 300 5.11 -10.05 -11.47
N ASN A 301 5.85 -9.00 -11.83
CA ASN A 301 5.25 -7.79 -12.39
C ASN A 301 6.05 -7.31 -13.61
N GLY A 302 5.37 -6.68 -14.55
CA GLY A 302 5.97 -6.13 -15.77
C GLY A 302 4.95 -5.69 -16.80
N ASP A 303 5.42 -5.07 -17.87
CA ASP A 303 4.66 -4.76 -19.08
C ASP A 303 4.75 -5.91 -20.10
N LYS A 304 5.74 -6.82 -19.93
CA LYS A 304 5.95 -8.00 -20.79
C LYS A 304 6.39 -9.20 -19.97
N MET A 305 5.93 -10.39 -20.39
CA MET A 305 6.38 -11.67 -19.88
C MET A 305 7.24 -12.37 -20.92
N PHE A 306 8.35 -12.94 -20.48
CA PHE A 306 9.30 -13.72 -21.31
C PHE A 306 9.32 -15.18 -20.88
N TYR A 307 9.10 -16.09 -21.84
CA TYR A 307 9.32 -17.52 -21.69
C TYR A 307 10.56 -17.87 -22.51
N ILE A 308 11.66 -18.21 -21.85
CA ILE A 308 12.93 -18.60 -22.50
C ILE A 308 12.95 -20.12 -22.60
N LEU A 309 12.95 -20.62 -23.79
CA LEU A 309 12.61 -22.00 -24.13
C LEU A 309 13.80 -22.76 -24.70
N PRO A 310 14.11 -23.98 -24.23
CA PRO A 310 14.98 -24.90 -24.95
C PRO A 310 14.43 -25.22 -26.37
N PRO A 311 15.28 -25.54 -27.35
CA PRO A 311 14.87 -25.69 -28.75
C PRO A 311 13.92 -26.86 -29.02
N ASP A 312 13.89 -27.88 -28.15
CA ASP A 312 13.04 -29.07 -28.25
C ASP A 312 11.77 -28.98 -27.39
N VAL A 313 11.39 -27.78 -26.96
CA VAL A 313 10.13 -27.53 -26.30
C VAL A 313 9.12 -26.94 -27.28
N GLU A 314 8.02 -27.67 -27.50
CA GLU A 314 6.86 -27.19 -28.25
C GLU A 314 5.88 -26.48 -27.34
N VAL A 315 5.60 -25.19 -27.60
CA VAL A 315 4.61 -24.41 -26.83
C VAL A 315 3.24 -24.63 -27.45
N LEU A 316 2.30 -25.09 -26.62
CA LEU A 316 0.91 -25.33 -27.01
C LEU A 316 0.01 -24.14 -26.59
N ASP A 317 0.28 -23.53 -25.43
CA ASP A 317 -0.47 -22.36 -24.94
C ASP A 317 0.36 -21.58 -23.92
N VAL A 318 0.18 -20.26 -23.85
CA VAL A 318 0.71 -19.39 -22.81
C VAL A 318 -0.36 -18.37 -22.39
N LYS A 319 -0.55 -18.23 -21.10
CA LYS A 319 -1.53 -17.33 -20.49
C LYS A 319 -0.95 -16.68 -19.23
N TYR A 320 -1.71 -15.79 -18.62
CA TYR A 320 -1.40 -15.23 -17.31
C TYR A 320 -2.66 -15.12 -16.46
N ARG A 321 -2.49 -15.11 -15.17
CA ARG A 321 -3.52 -14.69 -14.21
C ARG A 321 -3.09 -13.35 -13.62
N GLU A 322 -3.93 -12.33 -13.73
CA GLU A 322 -3.71 -11.09 -13.00
C GLU A 322 -4.14 -11.25 -11.55
N THR A 323 -3.33 -10.75 -10.63
CA THR A 323 -3.58 -10.76 -9.19
C THR A 323 -3.21 -9.40 -8.60
N GLY A 324 -3.72 -9.05 -7.43
CA GLY A 324 -3.40 -7.78 -6.79
C GLY A 324 -4.29 -7.49 -5.58
N TYR A 325 -4.14 -6.32 -5.02
CA TYR A 325 -5.01 -5.84 -3.95
C TYR A 325 -6.46 -5.71 -4.45
N ASP A 326 -7.43 -6.15 -3.65
CA ASP A 326 -8.84 -6.09 -4.06
C ASP A 326 -9.42 -4.69 -3.88
N THR A 327 -9.19 -3.87 -4.89
CA THR A 327 -9.76 -2.53 -5.03
C THR A 327 -10.00 -2.21 -6.51
N GLU A 328 -10.78 -1.17 -6.77
CA GLU A 328 -11.06 -0.71 -8.13
C GLU A 328 -10.39 0.65 -8.37
N ILE A 329 -9.90 0.87 -9.59
CA ILE A 329 -9.54 2.20 -10.07
C ILE A 329 -10.86 2.91 -10.41
N SER A 330 -11.44 3.57 -9.41
CA SER A 330 -12.75 4.21 -9.51
C SER A 330 -12.68 5.71 -9.74
N GLY A 331 -11.53 6.33 -9.46
CA GLY A 331 -11.27 7.73 -9.73
C GLY A 331 -10.97 8.00 -11.19
N THR A 332 -11.23 9.23 -11.63
CA THR A 332 -10.90 9.71 -12.99
C THR A 332 -10.35 11.12 -12.94
N PHE A 333 -9.50 11.45 -13.90
CA PHE A 333 -9.12 12.82 -14.21
C PHE A 333 -8.96 12.97 -15.72
N GLU A 334 -9.53 14.03 -16.29
CA GLU A 334 -9.36 14.39 -17.68
C GLU A 334 -9.27 15.92 -17.84
N CYS A 335 -8.44 16.38 -18.76
CA CYS A 335 -8.31 17.78 -19.11
C CYS A 335 -7.97 17.95 -20.59
N ASP A 336 -7.84 19.19 -21.06
CA ASP A 336 -7.48 19.48 -22.46
C ASP A 336 -5.95 19.42 -22.74
N ASP A 337 -5.14 18.91 -21.79
CA ASP A 337 -3.73 18.59 -22.02
C ASP A 337 -3.51 17.07 -22.01
N PRO A 338 -3.12 16.47 -23.15
CA PRO A 338 -2.93 15.00 -23.23
C PRO A 338 -1.82 14.46 -22.33
N PHE A 339 -0.79 15.27 -22.03
CA PHE A 339 0.31 14.87 -21.16
C PHE A 339 -0.18 14.64 -19.73
N LEU A 340 -1.01 15.54 -19.18
CA LEU A 340 -1.53 15.38 -17.81
C LEU A 340 -2.48 14.19 -17.70
N ASN A 341 -3.25 13.90 -18.76
CA ASN A 341 -4.12 12.73 -18.81
C ASN A 341 -3.30 11.42 -18.80
N GLU A 342 -2.21 11.37 -19.59
CA GLU A 342 -1.32 10.21 -19.63
C GLU A 342 -0.55 10.05 -18.32
N TYR A 343 -0.05 11.14 -17.74
CA TYR A 343 0.61 11.13 -16.44
C TYR A 343 -0.32 10.58 -15.35
N TRP A 344 -1.60 11.00 -15.32
CA TRP A 344 -2.58 10.48 -14.37
C TRP A 344 -2.76 8.97 -14.52
N ARG A 345 -2.91 8.47 -15.74
CA ARG A 345 -3.08 7.01 -15.99
C ARG A 345 -1.88 6.21 -15.50
N LYS A 346 -0.66 6.65 -15.84
CA LYS A 346 0.58 5.98 -15.39
C LYS A 346 0.75 6.04 -13.87
N ALA A 347 0.47 7.17 -13.26
CA ALA A 347 0.57 7.34 -11.82
C ALA A 347 -0.37 6.40 -11.06
N VAL A 348 -1.63 6.30 -11.49
CA VAL A 348 -2.62 5.39 -10.87
C VAL A 348 -2.23 3.93 -11.09
N ARG A 349 -1.71 3.57 -12.28
CA ARG A 349 -1.21 2.22 -12.53
C ARG A 349 -0.01 1.89 -11.65
N THR A 350 0.91 2.85 -11.48
CA THR A 350 2.07 2.68 -10.60
C THR A 350 1.64 2.47 -9.15
N LEU A 351 0.69 3.27 -8.65
CA LEU A 351 0.12 3.08 -7.32
C LEU A 351 -0.45 1.65 -7.16
N TYR A 352 -1.26 1.19 -8.11
CA TYR A 352 -1.92 -0.11 -8.00
C TYR A 352 -0.92 -1.28 -7.97
N VAL A 353 0.16 -1.24 -8.75
CA VAL A 353 1.17 -2.31 -8.73
C VAL A 353 2.08 -2.24 -7.49
N CYS A 354 2.10 -1.11 -6.78
CA CYS A 354 2.76 -0.93 -5.50
C CYS A 354 1.85 -1.25 -4.29
N MET A 355 0.73 -1.94 -4.50
CA MET A 355 -0.21 -2.33 -3.44
C MET A 355 -0.37 -3.84 -3.38
N ARG A 356 -0.19 -4.44 -2.20
CA ARG A 356 -0.53 -5.84 -1.92
C ARG A 356 -0.68 -6.08 -0.41
N ASP A 357 0.28 -6.72 0.24
CA ASP A 357 0.30 -6.90 1.70
C ASP A 357 0.39 -5.55 2.44
N THR A 358 0.97 -4.57 1.80
CA THR A 358 1.17 -3.20 2.26
C THR A 358 1.20 -2.27 1.05
N TYR A 359 1.18 -0.99 1.23
CA TYR A 359 1.81 -0.09 0.27
C TYR A 359 3.30 -0.42 0.22
N MET A 360 3.90 -0.39 -0.95
CA MET A 360 5.31 -0.75 -1.12
C MET A 360 6.01 0.23 -2.04
N ASP A 361 7.24 0.57 -1.71
CA ASP A 361 8.11 1.42 -2.53
C ASP A 361 8.14 0.98 -3.99
N CYS A 362 8.32 -0.32 -4.20
CA CYS A 362 8.30 -0.93 -5.52
C CYS A 362 7.95 -2.42 -5.46
N PRO A 363 7.32 -2.97 -6.50
CA PRO A 363 7.04 -4.41 -6.60
C PRO A 363 8.26 -5.23 -7.03
N ASP A 364 9.34 -4.56 -7.47
CA ASP A 364 10.45 -5.18 -8.18
C ASP A 364 11.50 -5.79 -7.23
N ARG A 365 12.08 -4.99 -6.32
CA ARG A 365 13.30 -5.37 -5.59
C ARG A 365 13.17 -5.44 -4.06
N GLU A 366 12.17 -4.77 -3.46
CA GLU A 366 12.05 -4.62 -2.00
C GLU A 366 10.69 -5.07 -1.48
N ARG A 367 9.61 -4.62 -2.12
CA ARG A 367 8.22 -4.87 -1.68
C ARG A 367 8.00 -4.42 -0.24
N ALA A 368 8.58 -3.29 0.13
CA ALA A 368 8.73 -2.82 1.50
C ALA A 368 7.84 -1.62 1.81
N GLN A 369 7.34 -1.57 3.05
CA GLN A 369 6.51 -0.47 3.55
C GLN A 369 7.40 0.67 4.06
N TRP A 370 7.89 1.50 3.13
CA TRP A 370 8.57 2.73 3.44
C TRP A 370 7.55 3.85 3.69
N TRP A 371 7.63 4.52 4.82
CA TRP A 371 6.62 5.51 5.19
C TRP A 371 6.76 6.85 4.46
N GLY A 372 7.91 7.16 3.90
CA GLY A 372 8.05 8.25 2.95
C GLY A 372 7.20 8.04 1.71
N ASP A 373 7.23 6.82 1.17
CA ASP A 373 6.42 6.40 0.02
C ASP A 373 4.94 6.37 0.36
N GLU A 374 4.57 5.68 1.45
CA GLU A 374 3.18 5.47 1.86
C GLU A 374 2.42 6.79 2.07
N VAL A 375 3.06 7.85 2.56
CA VAL A 375 2.46 9.18 2.70
C VAL A 375 1.97 9.74 1.36
N ASN A 376 2.70 9.51 0.28
CA ASN A 376 2.30 9.90 -1.06
C ASN A 376 1.23 8.96 -1.62
N GLU A 377 1.38 7.67 -1.42
CA GLU A 377 0.50 6.61 -1.93
C GLU A 377 -0.91 6.70 -1.37
N LEU A 378 -1.06 6.85 -0.04
CA LEU A 378 -2.37 7.02 0.59
C LEU A 378 -3.09 8.28 0.08
N GLY A 379 -2.37 9.37 -0.17
CA GLY A 379 -2.94 10.59 -0.74
C GLY A 379 -3.46 10.39 -2.17
N MET A 380 -2.73 9.63 -2.98
CA MET A 380 -3.14 9.28 -4.35
C MET A 380 -4.40 8.41 -4.33
N ALA A 381 -4.48 7.45 -3.41
CA ALA A 381 -5.58 6.50 -3.31
C ALA A 381 -6.93 7.18 -3.11
N PHE A 382 -7.01 8.30 -2.36
CA PHE A 382 -8.25 9.04 -2.14
C PHE A 382 -8.87 9.63 -3.40
N TYR A 383 -8.07 9.94 -4.42
CA TYR A 383 -8.53 10.52 -5.68
C TYR A 383 -8.60 9.53 -6.84
N SER A 384 -8.11 8.30 -6.66
CA SER A 384 -7.96 7.35 -7.76
C SER A 384 -8.55 5.96 -7.51
N LEU A 385 -8.66 5.53 -6.27
CA LEU A 385 -9.10 4.18 -5.91
C LEU A 385 -10.41 4.18 -5.13
N SER A 386 -11.07 3.02 -5.09
CA SER A 386 -12.27 2.85 -4.26
C SER A 386 -11.92 2.81 -2.76
N PRO A 387 -12.91 3.07 -1.87
CA PRO A 387 -12.71 3.08 -0.42
C PRO A 387 -12.13 1.80 0.18
N SER A 388 -12.23 0.65 -0.51
CA SER A 388 -11.61 -0.60 -0.08
C SER A 388 -10.07 -0.50 0.05
N SER A 389 -9.44 0.46 -0.67
CA SER A 389 -8.00 0.74 -0.58
C SER A 389 -7.56 1.35 0.75
N TRP A 390 -8.45 2.05 1.46
CA TRP A 390 -8.09 2.79 2.68
C TRP A 390 -7.70 1.89 3.84
N ALA A 391 -8.22 0.66 3.87
CA ALA A 391 -7.85 -0.33 4.88
C ALA A 391 -6.36 -0.69 4.86
N LEU A 392 -5.70 -0.55 3.69
CA LEU A 392 -4.27 -0.83 3.55
C LEU A 392 -3.44 0.19 4.33
N ALA A 393 -3.77 1.48 4.23
CA ALA A 393 -3.11 2.55 4.99
C ALA A 393 -3.35 2.39 6.50
N VAL A 394 -4.58 2.06 6.93
CA VAL A 394 -4.89 1.82 8.35
C VAL A 394 -4.08 0.64 8.90
N LYS A 395 -3.91 -0.43 8.11
CA LYS A 395 -3.03 -1.55 8.46
C LYS A 395 -1.58 -1.07 8.64
N GLY A 396 -1.06 -0.27 7.71
CA GLY A 396 0.29 0.29 7.79
C GLY A 396 0.49 1.18 9.02
N ILE A 397 -0.49 2.02 9.36
CA ILE A 397 -0.50 2.85 10.57
C ILE A 397 -0.36 1.99 11.84
N HIS A 398 -1.17 0.92 11.94
CA HIS A 398 -1.09 0.01 13.09
C HIS A 398 0.27 -0.71 13.16
N GLU A 399 0.78 -1.17 12.02
CA GLU A 399 2.10 -1.81 11.97
C GLU A 399 3.20 -0.85 12.42
N LEU A 400 3.24 0.37 11.91
CA LEU A 400 4.26 1.35 12.30
C LEU A 400 4.31 1.55 13.80
N VAL A 401 3.16 1.79 14.44
CA VAL A 401 3.14 2.06 15.90
C VAL A 401 3.33 0.80 16.74
N ASN A 402 2.91 -0.38 16.25
CA ASN A 402 3.14 -1.65 16.95
C ASN A 402 4.62 -2.07 16.93
N TRP A 403 5.39 -1.58 15.96
CA TRP A 403 6.83 -1.78 15.86
C TRP A 403 7.65 -0.69 16.54
N GLN A 404 7.00 0.27 17.23
CA GLN A 404 7.72 1.29 18.01
C GLN A 404 8.65 0.65 19.04
N ARG A 405 9.90 1.05 19.03
CA ARG A 405 10.94 0.55 19.96
C ARG A 405 10.63 0.97 21.41
N VAL A 406 11.23 0.28 22.36
CA VAL A 406 11.06 0.57 23.79
C VAL A 406 11.51 2.00 24.14
N ASP A 407 12.57 2.48 23.48
CA ASP A 407 13.06 3.86 23.60
C ASP A 407 12.18 4.91 22.94
N GLY A 408 11.07 4.50 22.32
CA GLY A 408 10.10 5.39 21.66
C GLY A 408 10.40 5.68 20.22
N VAL A 409 11.52 5.20 19.66
CA VAL A 409 11.87 5.39 18.26
C VAL A 409 10.92 4.59 17.36
N LEU A 410 10.47 5.23 16.27
CA LEU A 410 9.79 4.60 15.15
C LEU A 410 10.80 4.32 14.04
N SER A 411 10.58 3.25 13.30
CA SER A 411 11.51 2.83 12.24
C SER A 411 10.78 2.33 11.00
N SER A 412 11.47 2.36 9.87
CA SER A 412 10.96 1.91 8.56
C SER A 412 12.09 1.16 7.84
N PRO A 413 11.79 0.16 6.98
CA PRO A 413 10.46 -0.39 6.74
C PRO A 413 10.00 -1.29 7.88
N VAL A 414 8.69 -1.48 8.00
CA VAL A 414 8.05 -2.44 8.89
C VAL A 414 6.90 -3.14 8.16
N PRO A 415 6.65 -4.45 8.43
CA PRO A 415 7.40 -5.37 9.29
C PRO A 415 8.72 -5.81 8.66
N ALA A 416 9.82 -5.79 9.40
CA ALA A 416 11.12 -6.27 8.90
C ALA A 416 12.05 -6.68 10.05
N PHE A 417 12.79 -7.80 9.90
CA PHE A 417 13.81 -8.22 10.88
C PHE A 417 15.24 -8.15 10.36
N ASN A 418 15.46 -8.16 9.05
CA ASN A 418 16.79 -8.06 8.49
C ASN A 418 17.26 -6.62 8.27
N TYR A 419 16.32 -5.66 8.28
CA TYR A 419 16.61 -4.24 8.22
C TYR A 419 15.42 -3.45 8.77
N SER A 420 15.70 -2.53 9.68
CA SER A 420 14.76 -1.52 10.16
C SER A 420 15.59 -0.38 10.72
N ALA A 421 15.34 0.83 10.25
CA ALA A 421 16.12 2.01 10.60
C ALA A 421 15.20 3.17 10.97
N GLU A 422 15.61 4.01 11.93
CA GLU A 422 14.98 5.31 12.10
C GLU A 422 15.37 6.20 10.91
N LEU A 423 14.36 6.64 10.15
CA LEU A 423 14.48 7.69 9.15
C LEU A 423 13.66 8.90 9.65
N PRO A 424 14.26 9.80 10.42
CA PRO A 424 13.53 10.86 11.13
C PRO A 424 12.60 11.69 10.25
N SER A 425 13.04 12.08 9.04
CA SER A 425 12.22 12.84 8.10
C SER A 425 10.97 12.07 7.64
N GLN A 426 11.10 10.78 7.35
CA GLN A 426 9.98 9.93 6.97
C GLN A 426 9.01 9.69 8.15
N MET A 427 9.54 9.52 9.35
CA MET A 427 8.70 9.38 10.54
C MET A 427 7.89 10.65 10.83
N LEU A 428 8.47 11.82 10.65
CA LEU A 428 7.74 13.09 10.77
C LEU A 428 6.66 13.24 9.68
N ALA A 429 6.95 12.81 8.46
CA ALA A 429 5.96 12.80 7.38
C ALA A 429 4.80 11.86 7.68
N ALA A 430 5.08 10.64 8.15
CA ALA A 430 4.09 9.63 8.53
C ALA A 430 3.14 10.12 9.62
N LEU A 431 3.70 10.62 10.73
CA LEU A 431 2.93 11.14 11.86
C LEU A 431 2.19 12.44 11.53
N GLY A 432 2.59 13.12 10.46
CA GLY A 432 2.19 14.48 10.16
C GLY A 432 0.86 14.63 9.42
N TRP A 433 0.68 15.85 8.95
CA TRP A 433 -0.50 16.33 8.25
C TRP A 433 -0.84 15.53 6.98
N TYR A 434 0.19 15.06 6.27
CA TYR A 434 0.03 14.30 5.02
C TYR A 434 -0.02 12.78 5.22
N GLY A 435 0.32 12.28 6.42
CA GLY A 435 0.26 10.88 6.79
C GLY A 435 -1.01 10.55 7.61
N PHE A 436 -0.83 10.29 8.90
CA PHE A 436 -1.93 9.83 9.79
C PHE A 436 -3.14 10.77 9.80
N HIS A 437 -2.91 12.09 9.85
CA HIS A 437 -4.02 13.03 9.80
C HIS A 437 -4.77 12.98 8.46
N ALA A 438 -4.07 12.86 7.33
CA ALA A 438 -4.72 12.74 6.02
C ALA A 438 -5.58 11.48 5.95
N GLN A 439 -5.09 10.34 6.46
CA GLN A 439 -5.89 9.10 6.49
C GLN A 439 -7.21 9.31 7.23
N TYR A 440 -7.18 9.92 8.41
CA TYR A 440 -8.40 10.28 9.13
C TYR A 440 -9.28 11.27 8.33
N PHE A 441 -8.69 12.37 7.86
CA PHE A 441 -9.45 13.50 7.33
C PHE A 441 -10.14 13.18 6.00
N TYR A 442 -9.52 12.34 5.16
CA TYR A 442 -10.09 11.94 3.88
C TYR A 442 -11.05 10.74 3.99
N SER A 443 -10.73 9.76 4.80
CA SER A 443 -11.58 8.56 4.97
C SER A 443 -12.72 8.77 5.98
N GLY A 444 -12.53 9.61 6.98
CA GLY A 444 -13.40 9.76 8.15
C GLY A 444 -13.28 8.60 9.15
N ASP A 445 -12.25 7.75 9.01
CA ASP A 445 -11.96 6.68 9.95
C ASP A 445 -11.07 7.22 11.09
N ASP A 446 -11.63 7.35 12.27
CA ASP A 446 -10.93 7.78 13.49
C ASP A 446 -10.56 6.63 14.43
N SER A 447 -10.86 5.39 14.04
CA SER A 447 -10.70 4.20 14.90
C SER A 447 -9.26 3.97 15.37
N PHE A 448 -8.27 4.34 14.57
CA PHE A 448 -6.86 4.21 14.91
C PHE A 448 -6.35 5.35 15.82
N VAL A 449 -7.00 6.51 15.86
CA VAL A 449 -6.51 7.71 16.57
C VAL A 449 -6.20 7.44 18.06
N PRO A 450 -7.08 6.77 18.83
CA PRO A 450 -6.76 6.47 20.25
C PRO A 450 -5.55 5.54 20.42
N VAL A 451 -5.30 4.67 19.43
CA VAL A 451 -4.20 3.69 19.47
C VAL A 451 -2.86 4.37 19.18
N VAL A 452 -2.83 5.30 18.22
CA VAL A 452 -1.58 5.92 17.76
C VAL A 452 -1.15 7.11 18.57
N TYR A 453 -2.07 7.80 19.24
CA TYR A 453 -1.81 9.11 19.86
C TYR A 453 -0.65 9.09 20.86
N ASP A 454 -0.66 8.16 21.82
CA ASP A 454 0.39 8.11 22.86
C ASP A 454 1.75 7.68 22.26
N ARG A 455 1.75 6.87 21.18
CA ARG A 455 2.94 6.48 20.44
C ARG A 455 3.55 7.66 19.67
N MET A 456 2.70 8.43 19.02
CA MET A 456 3.04 9.65 18.32
C MET A 456 3.61 10.71 19.27
N LYS A 457 2.91 10.97 20.38
CA LYS A 457 3.35 11.87 21.45
C LYS A 457 4.73 11.49 22.00
N LYS A 458 4.94 10.18 22.27
CA LYS A 458 6.24 9.69 22.74
C LYS A 458 7.36 9.99 21.76
N TYR A 459 7.15 9.73 20.46
CA TYR A 459 8.16 10.03 19.45
C TYR A 459 8.44 11.54 19.34
N LEU A 460 7.40 12.37 19.28
CA LEU A 460 7.56 13.81 19.04
C LEU A 460 8.10 14.60 20.25
N HIS A 461 7.86 14.16 21.48
CA HIS A 461 8.22 14.94 22.68
C HIS A 461 9.25 14.28 23.59
N GLU A 462 9.50 12.96 23.46
CA GLU A 462 10.52 12.28 24.26
C GLU A 462 11.76 11.91 23.42
N VAL A 463 11.57 11.51 22.16
CA VAL A 463 12.67 11.16 21.24
C VAL A 463 13.27 12.40 20.60
N TRP A 464 12.44 13.33 20.13
CA TRP A 464 12.91 14.62 19.60
C TRP A 464 13.24 15.60 20.73
N ARG A 465 14.30 16.38 20.52
CA ARG A 465 14.72 17.46 21.41
C ARG A 465 14.60 18.79 20.69
N LEU A 466 14.25 19.82 21.44
CA LEU A 466 14.24 21.20 20.96
C LEU A 466 15.45 21.94 21.55
N ASP A 467 16.01 22.85 20.77
CA ASP A 467 17.08 23.76 21.25
C ASP A 467 16.49 24.91 22.07
N GLU A 468 17.35 25.80 22.54
CA GLU A 468 16.97 26.99 23.33
C GLU A 468 16.00 27.95 22.60
N ASN A 469 15.94 27.89 21.27
CA ASN A 469 15.01 28.66 20.44
C ASN A 469 13.68 27.91 20.19
N GLY A 470 13.58 26.64 20.56
CA GLY A 470 12.44 25.77 20.24
C GLY A 470 12.49 25.17 18.84
N ILE A 471 13.67 25.20 18.19
CA ILE A 471 13.92 24.53 16.93
C ILE A 471 14.28 23.05 17.19
N PRO A 472 13.70 22.08 16.47
CA PRO A 472 14.10 20.69 16.62
C PRO A 472 15.57 20.48 16.28
N VAL A 473 16.30 19.86 17.22
CA VAL A 473 17.69 19.48 17.00
C VAL A 473 17.72 18.37 15.97
N TYR A 474 18.47 18.58 14.88
CA TYR A 474 18.56 17.60 13.80
C TYR A 474 18.97 16.22 14.30
N ARG A 475 18.24 15.22 13.89
CA ARG A 475 18.50 13.80 14.18
C ARG A 475 18.90 13.10 12.90
N THR A 476 20.02 12.40 12.94
CA THR A 476 20.44 11.53 11.84
C THR A 476 19.70 10.19 11.85
N GLY A 477 19.10 9.83 13.00
CA GLY A 477 18.58 8.49 13.21
C GLY A 477 19.62 7.42 12.95
N ASP A 478 19.16 6.27 12.49
CA ASP A 478 20.03 5.21 11.97
C ASP A 478 20.47 5.51 10.53
N TRP A 479 19.57 6.11 9.76
CA TRP A 479 19.80 6.60 8.39
C TRP A 479 18.72 7.60 8.01
N ASP A 480 19.09 8.85 7.76
CA ASP A 480 18.12 9.88 7.34
C ASP A 480 18.42 10.38 5.95
N TRP A 481 17.40 10.48 5.13
CA TRP A 481 17.42 11.16 3.85
C TRP A 481 16.06 11.84 3.65
N PRO A 482 15.98 13.14 3.94
CA PRO A 482 14.72 13.89 3.81
C PRO A 482 14.29 14.07 2.36
N ASP A 483 15.20 13.81 1.41
CA ASP A 483 14.94 13.73 -0.03
C ASP A 483 16.03 12.91 -0.73
N ALA A 484 15.68 12.21 -1.81
CA ALA A 484 16.57 11.33 -2.55
C ALA A 484 17.67 12.09 -3.32
N ASP A 485 17.42 13.34 -3.74
CA ASP A 485 18.39 14.18 -4.42
C ASP A 485 19.09 15.15 -3.45
N SER A 486 20.39 15.29 -3.60
CA SER A 486 21.21 16.16 -2.78
C SER A 486 21.88 17.28 -3.63
N PRO A 487 22.33 18.38 -3.02
CA PRO A 487 22.34 18.66 -1.58
C PRO A 487 20.98 19.07 -1.02
N VAL A 488 20.73 18.80 0.26
CA VAL A 488 19.52 19.22 0.99
C VAL A 488 19.90 20.15 2.13
N ASP A 489 19.18 21.26 2.29
CA ASP A 489 19.27 22.08 3.51
C ASP A 489 18.43 21.44 4.64
N GLN A 490 18.98 20.38 5.23
CA GLN A 490 18.29 19.56 6.25
C GLN A 490 17.88 20.37 7.47
N LEU A 491 18.73 21.32 7.89
CA LEU A 491 18.45 22.14 9.07
C LEU A 491 17.29 23.12 8.86
N ALA A 492 17.05 23.54 7.61
CA ALA A 492 15.91 24.37 7.27
C ALA A 492 14.65 23.52 6.95
N LEU A 493 14.82 22.29 6.44
CA LEU A 493 13.70 21.43 6.05
C LEU A 493 13.04 20.73 7.26
N MET A 494 13.85 20.15 8.16
CA MET A 494 13.36 19.37 9.29
C MET A 494 12.40 20.10 10.24
N PRO A 495 12.60 21.39 10.58
CA PRO A 495 11.64 22.12 11.40
C PRO A 495 10.25 22.23 10.77
N CYS A 496 10.16 22.30 9.43
CA CYS A 496 8.88 22.33 8.73
C CYS A 496 8.15 20.96 8.79
N LEU A 497 8.90 19.87 8.64
CA LEU A 497 8.35 18.51 8.80
C LEU A 497 7.87 18.28 10.25
N TYR A 498 8.68 18.68 11.23
CA TYR A 498 8.30 18.60 12.64
C TYR A 498 7.05 19.42 12.97
N TYR A 499 6.95 20.62 12.40
CA TYR A 499 5.75 21.47 12.56
C TYR A 499 4.49 20.79 11.97
N LEU A 500 4.61 20.15 10.81
CA LEU A 500 3.51 19.38 10.21
C LEU A 500 3.12 18.16 11.05
N ALA A 501 4.09 17.51 11.69
CA ALA A 501 3.82 16.41 12.62
C ALA A 501 3.06 16.90 13.86
N LEU A 502 3.51 18.02 14.47
CA LEU A 502 2.78 18.66 15.57
C LEU A 502 1.36 19.12 15.18
N LYS A 503 1.17 19.58 13.94
CA LYS A 503 -0.14 19.98 13.44
C LYS A 503 -1.11 18.79 13.38
N GLY A 504 -0.65 17.61 12.94
CA GLY A 504 -1.44 16.38 13.00
C GLY A 504 -1.73 15.93 14.42
N GLU A 505 -0.72 15.95 15.30
CA GLU A 505 -0.88 15.62 16.72
C GLU A 505 -1.88 16.54 17.42
N LEU A 506 -1.85 17.84 17.14
CA LEU A 506 -2.75 18.84 17.71
C LEU A 506 -4.23 18.52 17.41
N GLU A 507 -4.54 18.13 16.17
CA GLU A 507 -5.89 17.72 15.79
C GLU A 507 -6.33 16.46 16.55
N PHE A 508 -5.47 15.47 16.67
CA PHE A 508 -5.75 14.24 17.42
C PHE A 508 -5.91 14.53 18.93
N ALA A 509 -5.10 15.44 19.49
CA ALA A 509 -5.27 15.88 20.88
C ALA A 509 -6.63 16.54 21.12
N ARG A 510 -7.11 17.37 20.17
CA ARG A 510 -8.44 18.00 20.22
C ARG A 510 -9.55 16.95 20.15
N MET A 511 -9.46 16.00 19.22
CA MET A 511 -10.43 14.90 19.07
C MET A 511 -10.56 14.07 20.36
N LEU A 512 -9.44 13.82 21.02
CA LEU A 512 -9.38 13.01 22.25
C LEU A 512 -9.64 13.84 23.53
N GLY A 513 -9.93 15.15 23.40
CA GLY A 513 -10.21 16.03 24.55
C GLY A 513 -9.00 16.26 25.47
N LYS A 514 -7.78 16.09 24.98
CA LYS A 514 -6.55 16.25 25.77
C LYS A 514 -6.12 17.70 25.87
N THR A 515 -6.89 18.52 26.63
CA THR A 515 -6.74 19.98 26.68
C THR A 515 -5.34 20.45 27.12
N GLY A 516 -4.69 19.74 28.05
CA GLY A 516 -3.31 20.04 28.47
C GLY A 516 -2.31 19.88 27.35
N ASP A 517 -2.44 18.80 26.53
CA ASP A 517 -1.60 18.56 25.38
C ASP A 517 -1.86 19.60 24.28
N VAL A 518 -3.13 19.97 24.05
CA VAL A 518 -3.50 21.05 23.10
C VAL A 518 -2.77 22.36 23.43
N ALA A 519 -2.74 22.77 24.71
CA ALA A 519 -2.04 23.98 25.12
C ALA A 519 -0.52 23.87 24.95
N MET A 520 0.08 22.73 25.32
CA MET A 520 1.51 22.46 25.19
C MET A 520 1.95 22.47 23.73
N ILE A 521 1.27 21.69 22.87
CA ILE A 521 1.59 21.59 21.44
C ILE A 521 1.46 22.94 20.75
N SER A 522 0.38 23.71 21.03
CA SER A 522 0.18 25.04 20.46
C SER A 522 1.32 26.00 20.81
N SER A 523 1.77 25.98 22.07
CA SER A 523 2.90 26.83 22.55
C SER A 523 4.21 26.45 21.84
N VAL A 524 4.48 25.14 21.64
CA VAL A 524 5.66 24.67 20.90
C VAL A 524 5.60 25.14 19.46
N MET A 525 4.44 25.02 18.79
CA MET A 525 4.26 25.42 17.40
C MET A 525 4.43 26.94 17.21
N GLU A 526 3.89 27.77 18.09
CA GLU A 526 4.06 29.22 18.03
C GLU A 526 5.54 29.61 18.16
N ARG A 527 6.23 29.08 19.16
CA ARG A 527 7.66 29.33 19.38
C ARG A 527 8.51 28.89 18.20
N LEU A 528 8.25 27.69 17.67
CA LEU A 528 8.94 27.17 16.51
C LEU A 528 8.76 28.09 15.28
N LYS A 529 7.52 28.51 14.99
CA LYS A 529 7.19 29.39 13.88
C LYS A 529 7.92 30.73 13.97
N ASP A 530 7.92 31.37 15.14
CA ASP A 530 8.57 32.66 15.36
C ASP A 530 10.09 32.56 15.23
N SER A 531 10.67 31.54 15.84
CA SER A 531 12.11 31.29 15.78
C SER A 531 12.59 30.93 14.39
N TYR A 532 11.83 30.10 13.67
CA TYR A 532 12.16 29.72 12.29
C TYR A 532 12.18 30.94 11.37
N ASN A 533 11.17 31.81 11.44
CA ASN A 533 11.11 33.03 10.65
C ASN A 533 12.26 33.98 10.98
N ARG A 534 12.64 34.09 12.25
CA ARG A 534 13.74 34.97 12.70
C ARG A 534 15.12 34.44 12.31
N LEU A 535 15.34 33.12 12.38
CA LEU A 535 16.66 32.52 12.24
C LEU A 535 17.01 32.12 10.80
N TYR A 536 16.01 31.71 10.02
CA TYR A 536 16.22 31.12 8.69
C TYR A 536 15.79 32.02 7.53
N TRP A 537 14.99 33.08 7.76
CA TRP A 537 14.60 34.00 6.70
C TRP A 537 15.72 34.97 6.34
N THR A 538 16.16 34.93 5.07
CA THR A 538 17.28 35.76 4.57
C THR A 538 16.85 37.06 3.87
N GLY A 539 15.54 37.30 3.71
CA GLY A 539 14.97 38.35 2.86
C GLY A 539 14.60 37.87 1.46
N GLU A 540 15.17 36.78 1.00
CA GLU A 540 14.92 36.20 -0.34
C GLU A 540 14.43 34.76 -0.33
N GLY A 541 14.62 34.07 0.79
CA GLY A 541 14.19 32.68 1.00
C GLY A 541 14.63 32.16 2.36
N TYR A 542 14.14 30.99 2.73
CA TYR A 542 14.59 30.28 3.93
C TYR A 542 15.89 29.51 3.62
N ARG A 543 16.85 29.67 4.54
CA ARG A 543 18.15 29.00 4.44
C ARG A 543 18.75 28.84 5.84
N SER A 544 19.31 27.68 6.14
CA SER A 544 20.04 27.52 7.39
C SER A 544 21.40 28.25 7.34
N PRO A 545 21.91 28.76 8.48
CA PRO A 545 23.17 29.52 8.52
C PRO A 545 24.40 28.74 8.05
N SER A 546 24.38 27.42 8.11
CA SER A 546 25.48 26.57 7.70
C SER A 546 25.42 26.11 6.23
N TYR A 547 24.28 26.24 5.57
CA TYR A 547 24.10 25.80 4.18
C TYR A 547 24.75 26.76 3.19
N ARG A 548 25.59 26.25 2.27
CA ARG A 548 26.41 27.07 1.37
C ARG A 548 26.07 26.93 -0.12
N ASP A 549 25.23 25.93 -0.46
CA ASP A 549 24.77 25.74 -1.83
C ASP A 549 23.73 26.81 -2.25
N ARG A 550 23.24 26.73 -3.49
CA ARG A 550 22.11 27.56 -3.93
C ARG A 550 20.87 27.30 -3.04
N THR A 551 20.01 28.31 -2.96
CA THR A 551 18.81 28.23 -2.13
C THR A 551 17.99 26.99 -2.51
N ASP A 552 17.77 26.11 -1.53
CA ASP A 552 17.01 24.88 -1.68
C ASP A 552 15.52 25.19 -1.79
N ASP A 553 14.82 24.60 -2.77
CA ASP A 553 13.39 24.83 -2.99
C ASP A 553 12.51 24.09 -1.95
N ARG A 554 12.99 23.00 -1.36
CA ARG A 554 12.22 22.15 -0.41
C ARG A 554 11.85 22.87 0.88
N PRO A 555 12.75 23.53 1.62
CA PRO A 555 12.37 24.31 2.80
C PRO A 555 11.40 25.45 2.47
N GLN A 556 11.49 26.05 1.27
CA GLN A 556 10.57 27.09 0.84
C GLN A 556 9.14 26.57 0.75
N ALA A 557 8.97 25.48 0.01
CA ALA A 557 7.67 24.84 -0.17
C ALA A 557 7.09 24.37 1.17
N MET A 558 7.92 23.67 1.97
CA MET A 558 7.43 23.11 3.24
C MET A 558 7.10 24.18 4.27
N ALA A 559 7.78 25.33 4.30
CA ALA A 559 7.42 26.46 5.16
C ALA A 559 6.05 27.07 4.79
N VAL A 560 5.73 27.13 3.49
CA VAL A 560 4.40 27.56 3.01
C VAL A 560 3.32 26.55 3.42
N LEU A 561 3.55 25.25 3.14
CA LEU A 561 2.58 24.19 3.41
C LEU A 561 2.32 23.97 4.91
N ALA A 562 3.35 24.13 5.72
CA ALA A 562 3.21 24.11 7.19
C ALA A 562 2.44 25.33 7.73
N GLY A 563 2.37 26.44 6.99
CA GLY A 563 1.80 27.71 7.46
C GLY A 563 2.77 28.50 8.35
N ILE A 564 4.06 28.20 8.23
CA ILE A 564 5.14 28.96 8.91
C ILE A 564 5.41 30.26 8.19
N ALA A 565 5.51 30.23 6.86
CA ALA A 565 5.75 31.41 6.03
C ALA A 565 4.53 32.33 6.03
N SER A 566 4.74 33.64 6.26
CA SER A 566 3.72 34.67 6.14
C SER A 566 3.59 35.16 4.68
N GLU A 567 2.42 35.71 4.34
CA GLU A 567 2.08 36.07 2.96
C GLU A 567 3.02 37.13 2.33
N ASP A 568 3.64 38.00 3.14
CA ASP A 568 4.63 38.97 2.68
C ASP A 568 5.88 38.34 2.07
N LYS A 569 6.18 37.08 2.41
CA LYS A 569 7.29 36.29 1.89
C LYS A 569 6.95 35.52 0.59
N TYR A 570 5.66 35.34 0.29
CA TYR A 570 5.19 34.56 -0.84
C TYR A 570 5.81 34.94 -2.20
N PRO A 571 5.96 36.25 -2.55
CA PRO A 571 6.58 36.59 -3.83
C PRO A 571 8.04 36.15 -3.97
N ALA A 572 8.82 36.17 -2.89
CA ALA A 572 10.20 35.71 -2.89
C ALA A 572 10.28 34.18 -2.98
N ILE A 573 9.46 33.47 -2.18
CA ILE A 573 9.36 32.02 -2.21
C ILE A 573 8.93 31.52 -3.60
N ALA A 574 7.91 32.14 -4.21
CA ALA A 574 7.46 31.79 -5.56
C ALA A 574 8.57 31.92 -6.59
N ARG A 575 9.47 32.95 -6.49
CA ARG A 575 10.62 33.06 -7.37
C ARG A 575 11.54 31.85 -7.24
N VAL A 576 11.89 31.45 -6.02
CA VAL A 576 12.73 30.25 -5.78
C VAL A 576 12.09 29.02 -6.40
N LEU A 577 10.82 28.74 -6.12
CA LEU A 577 10.11 27.55 -6.62
C LEU A 577 9.97 27.54 -8.16
N LYS A 578 9.95 28.69 -8.82
CA LYS A 578 9.91 28.81 -10.29
C LYS A 578 11.27 28.65 -10.97
N THR A 579 12.37 28.85 -10.24
CA THR A 579 13.72 28.91 -10.81
C THR A 579 14.69 27.85 -10.30
N THR A 580 14.26 27.05 -9.32
CA THR A 580 15.10 26.03 -8.68
C THR A 580 14.39 24.68 -8.74
N ASP A 581 15.14 23.63 -9.11
CA ASP A 581 14.67 22.27 -9.31
C ASP A 581 15.58 21.29 -8.55
N MET A 582 15.64 21.39 -7.23
CA MET A 582 16.47 20.52 -6.40
C MET A 582 15.69 19.31 -5.85
N ALA A 583 14.36 19.42 -5.74
CA ALA A 583 13.53 18.33 -5.26
C ALA A 583 13.63 17.09 -6.15
N SER A 584 13.71 15.90 -5.52
CA SER A 584 13.56 14.63 -6.21
C SER A 584 12.12 14.38 -6.62
N THR A 585 11.86 13.26 -7.30
CA THR A 585 10.52 12.77 -7.62
C THR A 585 9.65 12.61 -6.35
N TYR A 586 10.25 12.22 -5.22
CA TYR A 586 9.59 12.09 -3.92
C TYR A 586 9.02 13.42 -3.39
N MET A 587 9.82 14.50 -3.45
CA MET A 587 9.44 15.79 -2.87
C MET A 587 8.71 16.72 -3.87
N GLU A 588 8.74 16.43 -5.18
CA GLU A 588 8.24 17.34 -6.21
C GLU A 588 6.77 17.75 -6.04
N LYS A 589 5.94 16.84 -5.54
CA LYS A 589 4.52 17.13 -5.22
C LYS A 589 4.37 18.34 -4.29
N TYR A 590 5.22 18.45 -3.28
CA TYR A 590 5.16 19.56 -2.33
C TYR A 590 5.57 20.89 -2.95
N MET A 591 6.52 20.85 -3.89
CA MET A 591 6.93 22.05 -4.65
C MET A 591 5.77 22.58 -5.49
N VAL A 592 5.12 21.69 -6.21
CA VAL A 592 3.95 22.00 -7.05
C VAL A 592 2.77 22.46 -6.19
N GLU A 593 2.50 21.80 -5.05
CA GLU A 593 1.43 22.18 -4.14
C GLU A 593 1.66 23.60 -3.57
N ALA A 594 2.87 23.91 -3.16
CA ALA A 594 3.21 25.24 -2.66
C ALA A 594 2.97 26.33 -3.72
N LEU A 595 3.29 26.09 -4.97
CA LEU A 595 2.98 27.04 -6.07
C LEU A 595 1.47 27.29 -6.20
N PHE A 596 0.63 26.28 -6.04
CA PHE A 596 -0.83 26.47 -5.98
C PHE A 596 -1.25 27.33 -4.79
N VAL A 597 -0.69 27.09 -3.60
CA VAL A 597 -0.97 27.89 -2.39
C VAL A 597 -0.53 29.33 -2.56
N LEU A 598 0.58 29.57 -3.25
CA LEU A 598 1.11 30.90 -3.56
C LEU A 598 0.32 31.64 -4.67
N GLY A 599 -0.75 31.01 -5.22
CA GLY A 599 -1.57 31.62 -6.28
C GLY A 599 -0.90 31.62 -7.66
N GLU A 600 0.01 30.67 -7.90
CA GLU A 600 0.78 30.53 -9.15
C GLU A 600 0.39 29.25 -9.95
N PRO A 601 -0.91 29.03 -10.26
CA PRO A 601 -1.37 27.75 -10.81
C PRO A 601 -0.77 27.42 -12.19
N SER A 602 -0.47 28.42 -13.03
CA SER A 602 0.17 28.17 -14.32
C SER A 602 1.61 27.70 -14.14
N ALA A 603 2.36 28.31 -13.23
CA ALA A 603 3.72 27.89 -12.91
C ALA A 603 3.76 26.50 -12.26
N ALA A 604 2.77 26.17 -11.44
CA ALA A 604 2.59 24.84 -10.87
C ALA A 604 2.43 23.77 -11.94
N LEU A 605 1.54 23.99 -12.91
CA LEU A 605 1.32 23.06 -14.02
C LEU A 605 2.53 22.99 -14.97
N ASP A 606 3.18 24.09 -15.25
CA ASP A 606 4.41 24.14 -16.08
C ASP A 606 5.54 23.35 -15.42
N ARG A 607 5.73 23.52 -14.10
CA ARG A 607 6.73 22.78 -13.33
C ARG A 607 6.38 21.28 -13.31
N MET A 608 5.14 20.91 -12.98
CA MET A 608 4.69 19.51 -13.00
C MET A 608 4.96 18.87 -14.36
N LYS A 609 4.49 19.49 -15.44
CA LYS A 609 4.65 18.95 -16.80
C LYS A 609 6.12 18.79 -17.17
N ARG A 610 6.94 19.81 -16.96
CA ARG A 610 8.36 19.80 -17.30
C ARG A 610 9.14 18.74 -16.52
N ARG A 611 8.88 18.62 -15.22
CA ARG A 611 9.60 17.67 -14.36
C ARG A 611 9.12 16.24 -14.62
N MET A 612 7.81 16.00 -14.64
CA MET A 612 7.27 14.65 -14.85
C MET A 612 7.57 14.10 -16.25
N ALA A 613 7.75 14.95 -17.28
CA ALA A 613 8.14 14.51 -18.62
C ALA A 613 9.45 13.71 -18.63
N THR A 614 10.32 13.91 -17.65
CA THR A 614 11.62 13.21 -17.58
C THR A 614 11.50 11.75 -17.16
N ILE A 615 10.38 11.36 -16.53
CA ILE A 615 10.12 9.99 -16.05
C ILE A 615 8.99 9.27 -16.80
N MET A 616 8.46 9.91 -17.85
CA MET A 616 7.43 9.35 -18.71
C MET A 616 8.07 8.58 -19.87
N ASP A 617 8.21 7.25 -19.73
CA ASP A 617 8.70 6.37 -20.79
C ASP A 617 7.51 5.77 -21.55
N GLU A 618 7.46 5.92 -22.88
CA GLU A 618 6.41 5.38 -23.74
C GLU A 618 6.35 3.84 -23.71
N ARG A 619 7.46 3.19 -23.35
CA ARG A 619 7.58 1.72 -23.30
C ARG A 619 7.03 1.11 -22.01
N SER A 620 6.79 1.92 -20.96
CA SER A 620 6.26 1.48 -19.66
C SER A 620 4.92 2.14 -19.40
N SER A 621 4.00 1.41 -18.79
CA SER A 621 2.72 1.94 -18.31
C SER A 621 2.81 2.52 -16.88
N THR A 622 4.02 2.53 -16.29
CA THR A 622 4.32 2.99 -14.93
C THR A 622 5.40 4.07 -14.91
N LEU A 623 5.69 4.64 -13.73
CA LEU A 623 6.61 5.75 -13.51
C LEU A 623 7.90 5.27 -12.82
N TYR A 624 9.02 5.88 -13.20
CA TYR A 624 10.32 5.61 -12.62
C TYR A 624 10.51 6.30 -11.26
N GLU A 625 11.41 5.73 -10.45
CA GLU A 625 11.80 6.22 -9.12
C GLU A 625 12.49 7.58 -9.16
N HIS A 626 13.45 7.74 -10.06
CA HIS A 626 14.30 8.93 -10.17
C HIS A 626 14.25 9.58 -11.55
N TRP A 627 14.60 10.86 -11.60
CA TRP A 627 14.64 11.66 -12.84
C TRP A 627 15.52 11.07 -13.95
N ASN A 628 16.53 10.30 -13.60
CA ASN A 628 17.51 9.70 -14.52
C ASN A 628 17.22 8.22 -14.84
N TRP A 629 16.03 7.73 -14.53
CA TRP A 629 15.58 6.34 -14.77
C TRP A 629 16.41 5.27 -14.05
N THR A 630 17.02 5.62 -12.94
CA THR A 630 17.74 4.68 -12.08
C THR A 630 16.82 4.01 -11.07
N ASN A 631 17.25 2.90 -10.50
CA ASN A 631 16.56 2.08 -9.51
C ASN A 631 15.30 1.41 -10.07
N SER A 632 14.12 1.66 -9.49
CA SER A 632 12.87 1.02 -9.91
C SER A 632 12.21 1.74 -11.08
N SER A 633 11.59 0.98 -11.98
CA SER A 633 10.68 1.48 -13.02
C SER A 633 9.21 1.49 -12.56
N ASN A 634 8.94 1.16 -11.31
CA ASN A 634 7.64 1.18 -10.65
C ASN A 634 7.78 1.82 -9.27
N HIS A 635 7.60 3.13 -9.16
CA HIS A 635 7.73 3.80 -7.88
C HIS A 635 6.61 4.82 -7.69
N ALA A 636 5.69 4.52 -6.77
CA ALA A 636 4.43 5.24 -6.68
C ALA A 636 4.59 6.69 -6.21
N TRP A 637 5.60 7.02 -5.41
CA TRP A 637 5.84 8.41 -4.98
C TRP A 637 5.94 9.40 -6.15
N SER A 638 6.45 8.93 -7.32
CA SER A 638 6.57 9.75 -8.53
C SER A 638 5.22 10.14 -9.14
N GLY A 639 4.14 9.47 -8.73
CA GLY A 639 2.76 9.74 -9.14
C GLY A 639 2.04 10.77 -8.28
N ALA A 640 2.60 11.21 -7.15
CA ALA A 640 1.89 11.97 -6.11
C ALA A 640 1.24 13.28 -6.59
N ASN A 641 1.71 13.87 -7.68
CA ASN A 641 1.12 15.08 -8.25
C ASN A 641 -0.34 14.89 -8.72
N ILE A 642 -0.84 13.66 -8.92
CA ILE A 642 -2.25 13.45 -9.28
C ILE A 642 -3.21 13.92 -8.19
N ILE A 643 -2.79 13.92 -6.93
CA ILE A 643 -3.54 14.51 -5.82
C ILE A 643 -3.92 15.96 -6.15
N LEU A 644 -2.98 16.71 -6.69
CA LEU A 644 -3.15 18.13 -6.99
C LEU A 644 -4.05 18.38 -8.20
N LEU A 645 -4.16 17.42 -9.12
CA LEU A 645 -5.08 17.51 -10.25
C LEU A 645 -6.54 17.50 -9.77
N GLY A 646 -6.89 16.64 -8.80
CA GLY A 646 -8.20 16.66 -8.14
C GLY A 646 -8.35 17.82 -7.16
N GLN A 647 -7.38 17.97 -6.25
CA GLN A 647 -7.47 18.89 -5.11
C GLN A 647 -7.30 20.37 -5.47
N LYS A 648 -6.42 20.70 -6.42
CA LYS A 648 -6.09 22.09 -6.77
C LYS A 648 -6.64 22.47 -8.15
N VAL A 649 -6.37 21.67 -9.19
CA VAL A 649 -6.82 22.00 -10.56
C VAL A 649 -8.35 21.97 -10.64
N CYS A 650 -8.98 20.87 -10.22
CA CYS A 650 -10.43 20.78 -10.09
C CYS A 650 -10.98 21.43 -8.81
N GLY A 651 -10.11 21.66 -7.82
CA GLY A 651 -10.40 22.41 -6.60
C GLY A 651 -11.16 21.64 -5.52
N VAL A 652 -11.28 20.32 -5.63
CA VAL A 652 -12.08 19.49 -4.71
C VAL A 652 -11.25 19.07 -3.52
N ALA A 653 -11.53 19.64 -2.35
CA ALA A 653 -10.81 19.34 -1.12
C ALA A 653 -11.78 19.26 0.08
N PRO A 654 -11.58 18.33 1.04
CA PRO A 654 -12.41 18.24 2.22
C PRO A 654 -12.26 19.48 3.11
N LEU A 655 -13.37 19.94 3.68
CA LEU A 655 -13.41 20.96 4.75
C LEU A 655 -13.72 20.31 6.09
N THR A 656 -14.42 19.19 6.09
CA THR A 656 -14.65 18.33 7.25
C THR A 656 -14.30 16.88 6.88
N PRO A 657 -14.09 15.99 7.86
CA PRO A 657 -13.71 14.62 7.60
C PRO A 657 -14.62 13.90 6.59
N ALA A 658 -14.04 13.03 5.77
CA ALA A 658 -14.73 12.23 4.76
C ALA A 658 -15.48 13.03 3.67
N PHE A 659 -15.17 14.31 3.45
CA PHE A 659 -15.89 15.18 2.50
C PHE A 659 -17.38 15.41 2.88
N GLU A 660 -17.75 15.31 4.15
CA GLU A 660 -19.10 15.67 4.59
C GLU A 660 -19.43 17.12 4.17
N THR A 661 -18.49 18.03 4.35
CA THR A 661 -18.45 19.33 3.68
C THR A 661 -17.13 19.44 2.93
N PHE A 662 -17.17 19.86 1.68
CA PHE A 662 -15.97 20.03 0.86
C PHE A 662 -16.00 21.32 0.05
N SER A 663 -14.84 21.85 -0.29
CA SER A 663 -14.70 23.01 -1.15
C SER A 663 -14.54 22.61 -2.61
N VAL A 664 -15.05 23.46 -3.52
CA VAL A 664 -14.68 23.44 -4.95
C VAL A 664 -14.13 24.80 -5.32
N ARG A 665 -12.80 24.92 -5.26
CA ARG A 665 -12.05 26.16 -5.52
C ARG A 665 -11.01 25.89 -6.61
N PRO A 666 -11.42 25.84 -7.90
CA PRO A 666 -10.54 25.43 -8.99
C PRO A 666 -9.45 26.43 -9.28
N GLN A 667 -8.26 25.93 -9.55
CA GLN A 667 -7.07 26.68 -9.97
C GLN A 667 -6.55 26.09 -11.29
N MET A 668 -7.23 26.36 -12.36
CA MET A 668 -7.05 25.70 -13.67
C MET A 668 -5.77 26.13 -14.43
N GLY A 669 -4.97 27.09 -13.91
CA GLY A 669 -3.77 27.58 -14.61
C GLY A 669 -4.08 28.02 -16.02
N TRP A 670 -3.47 27.38 -17.03
CA TRP A 670 -3.73 27.61 -18.45
C TRP A 670 -4.74 26.63 -19.07
N LEU A 671 -5.24 25.64 -18.33
CA LEU A 671 -6.27 24.69 -18.83
C LEU A 671 -7.61 25.40 -19.10
N ARG A 672 -8.32 24.96 -20.13
CA ARG A 672 -9.68 25.41 -20.45
C ARG A 672 -10.75 24.44 -19.97
N ARG A 673 -10.42 23.16 -19.86
CA ARG A 673 -11.31 22.12 -19.34
C ARG A 673 -10.53 21.23 -18.38
N ALA A 674 -11.19 20.82 -17.31
CA ALA A 674 -10.71 19.78 -16.41
C ALA A 674 -11.92 19.10 -15.76
N SER A 675 -11.81 17.81 -15.51
CA SER A 675 -12.81 17.05 -14.77
C SER A 675 -12.14 16.02 -13.88
N THR A 676 -12.80 15.71 -12.77
CA THR A 676 -12.41 14.64 -11.85
C THR A 676 -13.63 13.99 -11.26
N SER A 677 -13.55 12.70 -11.01
CA SER A 677 -14.52 12.02 -10.15
C SER A 677 -13.82 11.00 -9.27
N PHE A 678 -14.26 10.81 -8.06
CA PHE A 678 -13.73 9.83 -7.12
C PHE A 678 -14.78 9.47 -6.07
N GLU A 679 -14.55 8.38 -5.36
CA GLU A 679 -15.46 7.88 -4.34
C GLU A 679 -15.07 8.37 -2.95
N THR A 680 -16.09 8.71 -2.16
CA THR A 680 -15.96 9.04 -0.74
C THR A 680 -16.80 8.08 0.09
N LYS A 681 -16.72 8.17 1.41
CA LYS A 681 -17.63 7.46 2.32
C LYS A 681 -19.12 7.69 2.03
N TYR A 682 -19.46 8.85 1.46
CA TYR A 682 -20.84 9.25 1.16
C TYR A 682 -21.27 8.98 -0.29
N GLY A 683 -20.36 8.49 -1.11
CA GLY A 683 -20.58 8.24 -2.52
C GLY A 683 -19.66 9.05 -3.43
N ARG A 684 -19.97 9.07 -4.71
CA ARG A 684 -19.12 9.66 -5.75
C ARG A 684 -19.29 11.17 -5.83
N ILE A 685 -18.20 11.91 -5.76
CA ILE A 685 -18.11 13.31 -6.17
C ILE A 685 -17.66 13.34 -7.63
N SER A 686 -18.38 14.12 -8.49
CA SER A 686 -18.01 14.36 -9.87
C SER A 686 -17.98 15.86 -10.14
N VAL A 687 -16.91 16.34 -10.74
CA VAL A 687 -16.71 17.76 -11.06
C VAL A 687 -16.24 17.89 -12.49
N THR A 688 -16.92 18.75 -13.27
CA THR A 688 -16.50 19.16 -14.61
C THR A 688 -16.43 20.67 -14.68
N LEU A 689 -15.31 21.18 -15.19
CA LEU A 689 -15.01 22.59 -15.31
C LEU A 689 -14.73 22.96 -16.76
N SER A 690 -15.35 24.05 -17.23
CA SER A 690 -15.08 24.59 -18.56
C SER A 690 -15.07 26.11 -18.57
N ARG A 691 -14.15 26.71 -19.34
CA ARG A 691 -14.07 28.16 -19.52
C ARG A 691 -13.76 28.52 -20.97
N LYS A 692 -14.18 29.70 -21.39
CA LYS A 692 -14.06 30.15 -22.79
C LYS A 692 -12.59 30.25 -23.25
N THR A 693 -11.73 30.80 -22.43
CA THR A 693 -10.30 30.96 -22.70
C THR A 693 -9.48 30.71 -21.45
N ALA A 694 -8.20 30.42 -21.62
CA ALA A 694 -7.24 30.25 -20.51
C ALA A 694 -7.10 31.53 -19.62
N LYS A 695 -7.50 32.70 -20.11
CA LYS A 695 -7.46 33.97 -19.37
C LYS A 695 -8.78 34.31 -18.67
N SER A 696 -9.83 33.51 -18.86
CA SER A 696 -11.12 33.73 -18.17
C SER A 696 -10.94 33.51 -16.67
N ARG A 697 -11.47 34.45 -15.87
CA ARG A 697 -11.44 34.40 -14.38
C ARG A 697 -12.65 33.66 -13.77
N SER A 698 -13.45 33.03 -14.62
CA SER A 698 -14.57 32.20 -14.20
C SER A 698 -14.70 30.98 -15.09
N ALA A 699 -15.23 29.91 -14.55
CA ALA A 699 -15.57 28.66 -15.25
C ALA A 699 -17.02 28.27 -14.97
N VAL A 700 -17.61 27.54 -15.90
CA VAL A 700 -18.84 26.79 -15.64
C VAL A 700 -18.42 25.52 -14.90
N LEU A 701 -18.98 25.33 -13.73
CA LEU A 701 -18.89 24.15 -12.90
C LEU A 701 -20.17 23.32 -13.06
N GLU A 702 -20.03 22.07 -13.46
CA GLU A 702 -21.03 21.03 -13.31
C GLU A 702 -20.56 20.07 -12.22
N ILE A 703 -21.41 19.81 -11.22
CA ILE A 703 -21.03 19.01 -10.06
C ILE A 703 -22.17 18.11 -9.59
N ASP A 704 -21.82 16.85 -9.27
CA ASP A 704 -22.67 15.94 -8.52
C ASP A 704 -22.18 15.89 -7.06
N VAL A 705 -23.05 16.35 -6.15
CA VAL A 705 -22.82 16.37 -4.70
C VAL A 705 -23.50 15.16 -4.08
N PRO A 706 -22.78 14.21 -3.44
CA PRO A 706 -23.36 13.01 -2.84
C PRO A 706 -24.43 13.33 -1.77
N ALA A 707 -25.34 12.39 -1.56
CA ALA A 707 -26.33 12.49 -0.50
C ALA A 707 -25.67 12.64 0.89
N GLY A 708 -26.17 13.55 1.70
CA GLY A 708 -25.64 13.81 3.04
C GLY A 708 -24.39 14.68 3.06
N THR A 709 -23.94 15.24 1.93
CA THR A 709 -22.78 16.13 1.85
C THR A 709 -23.14 17.50 1.29
N LYS A 710 -22.20 18.45 1.43
CA LYS A 710 -22.34 19.83 0.94
C LYS A 710 -21.07 20.30 0.26
N ALA A 711 -21.21 21.01 -0.84
CA ALA A 711 -20.10 21.65 -1.54
C ALA A 711 -20.10 23.16 -1.33
N GLU A 712 -19.00 23.69 -0.79
CA GLU A 712 -18.75 25.13 -0.72
C GLU A 712 -18.06 25.59 -1.99
N VAL A 713 -18.67 26.54 -2.70
CA VAL A 713 -18.14 27.12 -3.95
C VAL A 713 -18.02 28.64 -3.84
N VAL A 714 -17.06 29.22 -4.56
CA VAL A 714 -16.99 30.68 -4.76
C VAL A 714 -17.55 31.02 -6.13
N LEU A 715 -18.73 31.64 -6.13
CA LEU A 715 -19.39 32.05 -7.37
C LEU A 715 -18.60 33.14 -8.11
N LYS A 716 -18.86 33.32 -9.41
CA LYS A 716 -18.22 34.34 -10.26
C LYS A 716 -18.23 35.76 -9.67
N ASN A 717 -19.27 36.11 -8.93
CA ASN A 717 -19.41 37.41 -8.25
C ASN A 717 -18.66 37.46 -6.90
N SER A 718 -17.77 36.50 -6.60
CA SER A 718 -16.98 36.34 -5.37
C SER A 718 -17.81 36.04 -4.12
N ARG A 719 -19.10 35.70 -4.24
CA ARG A 719 -19.93 35.25 -3.11
C ARG A 719 -19.72 33.75 -2.88
N THR A 720 -19.52 33.34 -1.64
CA THR A 720 -19.54 31.94 -1.23
C THR A 720 -20.99 31.42 -1.26
N ALA A 721 -21.19 30.23 -1.82
CA ALA A 721 -22.47 29.53 -1.85
C ALA A 721 -22.25 28.08 -1.41
N ILE A 722 -23.26 27.51 -0.76
CA ILE A 722 -23.32 26.11 -0.39
C ILE A 722 -24.26 25.41 -1.40
N LEU A 723 -23.77 24.38 -2.02
CA LEU A 723 -24.55 23.49 -2.88
C LEU A 723 -24.90 22.24 -2.05
N GLU A 724 -26.19 22.00 -1.87
CA GLU A 724 -26.70 20.81 -1.20
C GLU A 724 -26.55 19.58 -2.12
N SER A 725 -26.85 18.38 -1.60
CA SER A 725 -26.79 17.15 -2.40
C SER A 725 -27.63 17.22 -3.68
N GLY A 726 -27.11 16.66 -4.77
CA GLY A 726 -27.72 16.67 -6.09
C GLY A 726 -26.81 17.19 -7.20
N HIS A 727 -27.37 17.34 -8.40
CA HIS A 727 -26.66 17.87 -9.56
C HIS A 727 -26.80 19.39 -9.65
N HIS A 728 -25.70 20.10 -9.83
CA HIS A 728 -25.68 21.55 -9.95
C HIS A 728 -24.84 22.01 -11.14
N LYS A 729 -25.28 23.14 -11.72
CA LYS A 729 -24.52 23.84 -12.75
C LYS A 729 -24.48 25.33 -12.43
N VAL A 730 -23.29 25.84 -12.15
CA VAL A 730 -23.07 27.22 -11.69
C VAL A 730 -21.82 27.84 -12.32
N GLU A 731 -21.75 29.18 -12.38
CA GLU A 731 -20.49 29.87 -12.71
C GLU A 731 -19.69 30.16 -11.45
N VAL A 732 -18.48 29.63 -11.39
CA VAL A 732 -17.54 29.80 -10.26
C VAL A 732 -16.37 30.71 -10.64
N LYS A 733 -15.80 31.37 -9.64
CA LYS A 733 -14.53 32.09 -9.74
C LYS A 733 -13.38 31.07 -9.81
N ILE A 734 -12.34 31.37 -10.61
CA ILE A 734 -11.12 30.58 -10.75
C ILE A 734 -9.89 31.45 -10.58
#